data_7b41bffd78788567a2ff898af7ea0c5d
#
_entry.id   7b41bffd78788567a2ff898af7ea0c5d
#
_cell.length_a   1.000
_cell.length_b   1.000
_cell.length_c   1.000
_cell.angle_alpha   90.00
_cell.angle_beta   90.00
_cell.angle_gamma   90.00
#
_symmetry.space_group_name_H-M   'P 1'
#
loop_
_entity.id
_entity.type
_entity.pdbx_description
1 polymer ?
#
loop_
_entity_poly.entity_id
_entity_poly.type
_entity_poly.pdbx_seq_one_letter_code
_entity_poly.pdbx_strand_id
1 'polypeptide(L)'
;MDASHAEDQHKEYIGAELRRFGREVGEEKLQVVSPFEPAGDQPQAIEKLAQGIEDGLRYQTLLGVTGSGKTFSMAKTIEKLNRPTLIMEPNKTLAAQVASEMKELFPNNAVVYFVSYYDYYQPEAYVPQSDTYIEKDASINEEVEKLRHQATSSLLSRRDVIVVASVSCIYGIGSPQDYAGLAPNVDKSVPLERDDFIKDLIDVQYDRNDYDLQRGMFRVRGDVVDVFPPYAENPLRIEFFGDEVESISEVSNVTGEVLREFDAIPIWPASHYVTERPKITHALTTISEEMEARVKELKENDKLLEAQRLAQRTNYDLEMLETMGYCNGIENYSRHLDGRAPGEPPYTLIDYFPKDMICIIDESHVTVPQIRGMYEGDRSRKVTLVDHGFRLPSALDNRPLRYDEFEGRIPQFIYVSATPGDYEETVAQQQVEQIIRPTGLLDPKIDVRPVRGQIDDLISEVKERVAKKERVLVTTLTKRMAEDLTDHLLDEGIKVNYMHSDTATLDRVEIIRDLRQGKIDVLVGINLLREGLDIPEVSLVAILDADKEGFLRNRRSLIQTMGRAARNASGQVIMYADKITDSMRIAIDETKRRREIQEAFNKEHGIVPKTVKKSITDIAGFIAEASENVDKRKRKNGEFYTASDDEDSLEEQQESILEMPAELLAEELQNLPRSEVEAMLSGMEAEMAEASASMDYEHAAELRDQIVAIRSQLEGTTSDDVIKRLKTGARKGSVHATRRRYRGKH
;
A
#
# COMPACT_ATOMS: atom_id res chain seq x y z
N MET A 1 22.02 -32.21 -5.00
CA MET A 1 21.77 -31.78 -3.61
C MET A 1 20.62 -30.77 -3.72
N ASP A 2 19.51 -31.04 -3.06
CA ASP A 2 18.29 -30.28 -3.23
C ASP A 2 18.41 -28.81 -2.72
N ALA A 3 17.94 -27.86 -3.50
CA ALA A 3 17.91 -26.44 -3.14
C ALA A 3 17.19 -26.20 -1.80
N SER A 4 16.21 -27.03 -1.45
CA SER A 4 15.52 -27.00 -0.16
C SER A 4 16.44 -27.32 1.04
N HIS A 5 17.45 -28.16 0.87
CA HIS A 5 18.44 -28.50 1.92
C HIS A 5 19.46 -27.37 2.17
N ALA A 6 19.80 -26.60 1.14
CA ALA A 6 20.68 -25.43 1.26
C ALA A 6 19.98 -24.28 1.94
N GLU A 7 18.69 -24.04 1.62
CA GLU A 7 17.86 -23.04 2.30
C GLU A 7 17.60 -23.36 3.78
N ASP A 8 17.44 -24.66 4.12
CA ASP A 8 17.23 -25.08 5.50
C ASP A 8 18.49 -24.94 6.36
N GLN A 9 19.65 -25.27 5.82
CA GLN A 9 20.93 -25.04 6.51
C GLN A 9 21.23 -23.55 6.69
N HIS A 10 20.81 -22.70 5.76
CA HIS A 10 21.09 -21.27 5.79
C HIS A 10 20.22 -20.50 6.81
N LYS A 11 18.95 -20.91 6.97
CA LYS A 11 18.04 -20.33 8.00
C LYS A 11 18.36 -20.83 9.41
N GLU A 12 18.89 -22.04 9.54
CA GLU A 12 19.50 -22.55 10.78
C GLU A 12 20.77 -21.78 11.16
N TYR A 13 21.53 -21.34 10.14
CA TYR A 13 22.73 -20.53 10.29
C TYR A 13 22.42 -19.13 10.84
N ILE A 14 21.42 -18.41 10.30
CA ILE A 14 21.00 -17.10 10.84
C ILE A 14 20.54 -17.22 12.30
N GLY A 15 19.75 -18.23 12.64
CA GLY A 15 19.34 -18.49 14.03
C GLY A 15 20.49 -18.91 14.95
N ALA A 16 21.55 -19.54 14.42
CA ALA A 16 22.75 -19.91 15.17
C ALA A 16 23.73 -18.74 15.30
N GLU A 17 23.83 -17.88 14.30
CA GLU A 17 24.62 -16.64 14.31
C GLU A 17 24.01 -15.60 15.27
N LEU A 18 22.68 -15.43 15.28
CA LEU A 18 22.00 -14.59 16.26
C LEU A 18 22.24 -15.05 17.70
N ARG A 19 22.37 -16.37 17.93
CA ARG A 19 22.80 -16.95 19.22
C ARG A 19 24.29 -16.71 19.52
N ARG A 20 25.15 -16.56 18.51
CA ARG A 20 26.56 -16.17 18.68
C ARG A 20 26.73 -14.75 19.22
N PHE A 21 25.77 -13.85 18.96
CA PHE A 21 25.78 -12.48 19.47
C PHE A 21 25.33 -12.38 20.94
N GLY A 22 25.33 -13.48 21.71
CA GLY A 22 25.12 -13.46 23.15
C GLY A 22 23.71 -13.05 23.61
N ARG A 23 22.76 -12.95 22.67
CA ARG A 23 21.35 -12.77 23.00
C ARG A 23 20.71 -14.17 23.05
N GLU A 24 20.37 -14.63 24.23
CA GLU A 24 19.12 -15.37 24.36
C GLU A 24 18.07 -14.49 23.73
N VAL A 25 17.54 -14.90 22.56
CA VAL A 25 16.37 -14.26 21.95
C VAL A 25 15.33 -14.24 23.04
N GLY A 26 15.05 -13.05 23.60
CA GLY A 26 14.23 -12.94 24.78
C GLY A 26 12.92 -13.70 24.53
N GLU A 27 12.51 -14.54 25.46
CA GLU A 27 11.18 -15.18 25.45
C GLU A 27 10.08 -14.14 25.74
N GLU A 28 10.24 -12.94 25.20
CA GLU A 28 9.24 -11.88 25.30
C GLU A 28 8.01 -12.32 24.53
N LYS A 29 6.91 -12.46 25.23
CA LYS A 29 5.64 -12.87 24.65
C LYS A 29 4.88 -11.65 24.13
N LEU A 30 4.23 -11.83 23.00
CA LEU A 30 3.25 -10.86 22.50
C LEU A 30 2.08 -10.80 23.50
N GLN A 31 1.88 -9.64 24.11
CA GLN A 31 0.86 -9.45 25.15
C GLN A 31 0.04 -8.20 24.90
N VAL A 32 -1.28 -8.39 24.76
CA VAL A 32 -2.23 -7.29 24.59
C VAL A 32 -2.53 -6.62 25.93
N VAL A 33 -2.32 -5.31 25.98
CA VAL A 33 -2.73 -4.46 27.10
C VAL A 33 -3.96 -3.66 26.67
N SER A 34 -5.12 -3.99 27.22
CA SER A 34 -6.38 -3.32 26.86
C SER A 34 -7.33 -3.30 28.05
N PRO A 35 -8.10 -2.21 28.24
CA PRO A 35 -9.18 -2.18 29.22
C PRO A 35 -10.42 -2.97 28.79
N PHE A 36 -10.44 -3.47 27.54
CA PHE A 36 -11.57 -4.18 26.94
C PHE A 36 -11.32 -5.68 26.89
N GLU A 37 -12.36 -6.45 27.14
CA GLU A 37 -12.40 -7.89 26.92
C GLU A 37 -13.12 -8.22 25.60
N PRO A 38 -12.78 -9.33 24.93
CA PRO A 38 -13.48 -9.76 23.74
C PRO A 38 -14.98 -9.95 23.97
N ALA A 39 -15.81 -9.38 23.11
CA ALA A 39 -17.27 -9.42 23.23
C ALA A 39 -17.96 -9.76 21.90
N GLY A 40 -19.24 -10.10 21.94
CA GLY A 40 -20.00 -10.54 20.76
C GLY A 40 -19.42 -11.81 20.15
N ASP A 41 -19.11 -11.78 18.86
CA ASP A 41 -18.50 -12.90 18.12
C ASP A 41 -16.98 -13.01 18.32
N GLN A 42 -16.33 -11.99 18.90
CA GLN A 42 -14.86 -11.93 19.00
C GLN A 42 -14.26 -13.14 19.73
N PRO A 43 -14.77 -13.61 20.92
CA PRO A 43 -14.20 -14.76 21.58
C PRO A 43 -14.14 -16.01 20.71
N GLN A 44 -15.25 -16.29 20.01
CA GLN A 44 -15.35 -17.44 19.13
C GLN A 44 -14.48 -17.28 17.87
N ALA A 45 -14.40 -16.06 17.33
CA ALA A 45 -13.58 -15.78 16.16
C ALA A 45 -12.10 -15.97 16.48
N ILE A 46 -11.60 -15.42 17.58
CA ILE A 46 -10.23 -15.55 18.06
C ILE A 46 -9.87 -17.04 18.26
N GLU A 47 -10.76 -17.78 18.94
CA GLU A 47 -10.53 -19.20 19.20
C GLU A 47 -10.42 -20.00 17.91
N LYS A 48 -11.38 -19.82 16.99
CA LYS A 48 -11.40 -20.56 15.71
C LYS A 48 -10.19 -20.24 14.83
N LEU A 49 -9.81 -18.95 14.73
CA LEU A 49 -8.65 -18.54 13.94
C LEU A 49 -7.36 -19.11 14.51
N ALA A 50 -7.16 -19.02 15.83
CA ALA A 50 -5.98 -19.54 16.47
C ALA A 50 -5.91 -21.06 16.33
N GLN A 51 -6.99 -21.79 16.61
CA GLN A 51 -7.06 -23.24 16.46
C GLN A 51 -6.78 -23.66 15.01
N GLY A 52 -7.33 -22.93 14.01
CA GLY A 52 -7.06 -23.23 12.61
C GLY A 52 -5.59 -23.09 12.24
N ILE A 53 -4.85 -22.10 12.79
CA ILE A 53 -3.40 -21.97 12.61
C ILE A 53 -2.67 -23.17 13.27
N GLU A 54 -3.06 -23.54 14.47
CA GLU A 54 -2.47 -24.69 15.21
C GLU A 54 -2.73 -26.02 14.49
N ASP A 55 -3.92 -26.17 13.90
CA ASP A 55 -4.31 -27.35 13.08
C ASP A 55 -3.62 -27.36 11.69
N GLY A 56 -2.81 -26.34 11.38
CA GLY A 56 -2.05 -26.26 10.13
C GLY A 56 -2.85 -25.80 8.92
N LEU A 57 -4.02 -25.18 9.11
CA LEU A 57 -4.77 -24.56 8.01
C LEU A 57 -3.93 -23.44 7.41
N ARG A 58 -3.73 -23.48 6.10
CA ARG A 58 -2.93 -22.50 5.39
C ARG A 58 -3.69 -21.21 5.11
N TYR A 59 -4.96 -21.33 4.78
CA TYR A 59 -5.80 -20.19 4.38
C TYR A 59 -7.07 -20.13 5.21
N GLN A 60 -7.25 -19.03 5.91
CA GLN A 60 -8.45 -18.76 6.69
C GLN A 60 -8.98 -17.36 6.36
N THR A 61 -10.29 -17.17 6.45
CA THR A 61 -10.93 -15.88 6.22
C THR A 61 -11.73 -15.45 7.45
N LEU A 62 -11.47 -14.23 7.95
CA LEU A 62 -12.29 -13.53 8.91
C LEU A 62 -13.23 -12.58 8.15
N LEU A 63 -14.50 -12.96 8.02
CA LEU A 63 -15.56 -12.08 7.54
C LEU A 63 -16.02 -11.21 8.71
N GLY A 64 -15.41 -10.02 8.84
CA GLY A 64 -15.73 -9.11 9.93
C GLY A 64 -16.43 -7.85 9.44
N VAL A 65 -17.69 -7.63 9.85
CA VAL A 65 -18.42 -6.42 9.45
C VAL A 65 -17.74 -5.15 9.96
N THR A 66 -17.97 -4.03 9.30
CA THR A 66 -17.44 -2.73 9.71
C THR A 66 -17.85 -2.41 11.15
N GLY A 67 -16.88 -2.05 12.00
CA GLY A 67 -17.13 -1.73 13.42
C GLY A 67 -17.31 -2.93 14.34
N SER A 68 -17.05 -4.18 13.88
CA SER A 68 -17.06 -5.35 14.76
C SER A 68 -15.82 -5.50 15.63
N GLY A 69 -14.80 -4.64 15.44
CA GLY A 69 -13.52 -4.69 16.18
C GLY A 69 -12.57 -5.74 15.60
N LYS A 70 -12.45 -5.82 14.27
CA LYS A 70 -11.51 -6.72 13.58
C LYS A 70 -10.08 -6.57 14.08
N THR A 71 -9.57 -5.33 14.21
CA THR A 71 -8.22 -5.05 14.70
C THR A 71 -7.97 -5.65 16.09
N PHE A 72 -8.94 -5.53 16.99
CA PHE A 72 -8.84 -6.13 18.33
C PHE A 72 -8.85 -7.68 18.28
N SER A 73 -9.67 -8.27 17.41
CA SER A 73 -9.68 -9.72 17.22
C SER A 73 -8.37 -10.22 16.60
N MET A 74 -7.79 -9.47 15.64
CA MET A 74 -6.45 -9.76 15.10
C MET A 74 -5.41 -9.73 16.21
N ALA A 75 -5.38 -8.66 17.04
CA ALA A 75 -4.45 -8.53 18.15
C ALA A 75 -4.56 -9.68 19.14
N LYS A 76 -5.77 -10.05 19.55
CA LYS A 76 -5.98 -11.18 20.47
C LYS A 76 -5.64 -12.54 19.84
N THR A 77 -5.79 -12.71 18.53
CA THR A 77 -5.34 -13.90 17.82
C THR A 77 -3.80 -13.96 17.79
N ILE A 78 -3.12 -12.83 17.52
CA ILE A 78 -1.66 -12.71 17.55
C ILE A 78 -1.11 -13.02 18.94
N GLU A 79 -1.70 -12.45 19.99
CA GLU A 79 -1.34 -12.73 21.39
C GLU A 79 -1.42 -14.23 21.71
N LYS A 80 -2.52 -14.88 21.30
CA LYS A 80 -2.76 -16.29 21.56
C LYS A 80 -1.74 -17.19 20.84
N LEU A 81 -1.40 -16.85 19.58
CA LEU A 81 -0.46 -17.62 18.77
C LEU A 81 1.00 -17.36 19.13
N ASN A 82 1.31 -16.16 19.63
CA ASN A 82 2.66 -15.74 20.02
C ASN A 82 3.71 -15.98 18.94
N ARG A 83 3.40 -15.59 17.68
CA ARG A 83 4.29 -15.72 16.51
C ARG A 83 4.54 -14.38 15.84
N PRO A 84 5.72 -14.15 15.25
CA PRO A 84 5.97 -12.98 14.42
C PRO A 84 4.93 -12.85 13.33
N THR A 85 4.37 -11.66 13.21
CA THR A 85 3.21 -11.43 12.34
C THR A 85 3.45 -10.27 11.38
N LEU A 86 3.14 -10.50 10.10
CA LEU A 86 3.02 -9.47 9.07
C LEU A 86 1.54 -9.13 8.89
N ILE A 87 1.19 -7.86 9.05
CA ILE A 87 -0.15 -7.33 8.73
C ILE A 87 -0.01 -6.49 7.46
N MET A 88 -0.72 -6.85 6.40
CA MET A 88 -0.70 -6.11 5.15
C MET A 88 -1.94 -5.27 4.97
N GLU A 89 -1.73 -4.00 4.63
CA GLU A 89 -2.76 -2.99 4.40
C GLU A 89 -2.72 -2.48 2.95
N PRO A 90 -3.86 -2.09 2.37
CA PRO A 90 -3.92 -1.66 0.97
C PRO A 90 -3.25 -0.31 0.70
N ASN A 91 -3.06 0.54 1.71
CA ASN A 91 -2.44 1.85 1.56
C ASN A 91 -1.71 2.32 2.82
N LYS A 92 -0.87 3.38 2.68
CA LYS A 92 -0.06 3.95 3.77
C LYS A 92 -0.92 4.45 4.95
N THR A 93 -2.06 5.07 4.68
CA THR A 93 -2.92 5.67 5.71
C THR A 93 -3.53 4.61 6.62
N LEU A 94 -4.06 3.52 6.03
CA LEU A 94 -4.57 2.39 6.81
C LEU A 94 -3.47 1.68 7.57
N ALA A 95 -2.33 1.46 6.92
CA ALA A 95 -1.17 0.86 7.59
C ALA A 95 -0.72 1.71 8.79
N ALA A 96 -0.71 3.05 8.69
CA ALA A 96 -0.40 3.93 9.80
C ALA A 96 -1.44 3.83 10.92
N GLN A 97 -2.74 3.79 10.58
CA GLN A 97 -3.81 3.63 11.57
C GLN A 97 -3.69 2.30 12.31
N VAL A 98 -3.54 1.18 11.58
CA VAL A 98 -3.43 -0.14 12.19
C VAL A 98 -2.15 -0.27 13.01
N ALA A 99 -1.02 0.31 12.54
CA ALA A 99 0.22 0.35 13.31
C ALA A 99 0.07 1.11 14.63
N SER A 100 -0.64 2.26 14.62
CA SER A 100 -0.95 3.02 15.84
C SER A 100 -1.84 2.23 16.79
N GLU A 101 -2.93 1.62 16.29
CA GLU A 101 -3.82 0.78 17.11
C GLU A 101 -3.07 -0.44 17.69
N MET A 102 -2.20 -1.08 16.90
CA MET A 102 -1.38 -2.20 17.39
C MET A 102 -0.33 -1.75 18.41
N LYS A 103 0.29 -0.57 18.28
CA LYS A 103 1.20 -0.01 19.28
C LYS A 103 0.50 0.25 20.62
N GLU A 104 -0.74 0.75 20.58
CA GLU A 104 -1.55 0.93 21.79
C GLU A 104 -1.89 -0.41 22.46
N LEU A 105 -2.17 -1.45 21.65
CA LEU A 105 -2.52 -2.79 22.14
C LEU A 105 -1.30 -3.59 22.60
N PHE A 106 -0.12 -3.37 22.04
CA PHE A 106 1.14 -4.06 22.34
C PHE A 106 2.24 -3.08 22.74
N PRO A 107 2.08 -2.32 23.86
CA PRO A 107 2.99 -1.25 24.23
C PRO A 107 4.40 -1.73 24.61
N ASN A 108 4.56 -3.01 24.95
CA ASN A 108 5.82 -3.61 25.38
C ASN A 108 6.51 -4.45 24.30
N ASN A 109 5.89 -4.61 23.13
CA ASN A 109 6.37 -5.43 22.03
C ASN A 109 6.84 -4.59 20.83
N ALA A 110 7.54 -5.19 19.89
CA ALA A 110 8.00 -4.50 18.70
C ALA A 110 6.88 -4.42 17.64
N VAL A 111 6.14 -3.32 17.65
CA VAL A 111 5.23 -2.98 16.58
C VAL A 111 5.90 -1.99 15.64
N VAL A 112 6.18 -2.40 14.41
CA VAL A 112 6.96 -1.63 13.43
C VAL A 112 6.17 -1.40 12.15
N TYR A 113 6.50 -0.29 11.46
CA TYR A 113 5.80 0.17 10.28
C TYR A 113 6.69 0.08 9.05
N PHE A 114 6.18 -0.52 7.97
CA PHE A 114 6.96 -0.74 6.76
C PHE A 114 6.15 -0.39 5.50
N VAL A 115 6.36 0.83 5.00
CA VAL A 115 5.71 1.32 3.78
C VAL A 115 6.74 1.92 2.83
N SER A 116 6.32 2.41 1.67
CA SER A 116 7.21 3.16 0.79
C SER A 116 7.72 4.41 1.50
N TYR A 117 9.05 4.61 1.47
CA TYR A 117 9.73 5.76 2.12
C TYR A 117 9.81 7.00 1.23
N TYR A 118 9.21 6.95 0.04
CA TYR A 118 9.13 8.11 -0.84
C TYR A 118 7.92 8.98 -0.47
N ASP A 119 8.16 10.28 -0.26
CA ASP A 119 7.09 11.29 -0.20
C ASP A 119 6.62 11.65 -1.61
N TYR A 120 7.58 11.74 -2.54
CA TYR A 120 7.37 11.86 -3.96
C TYR A 120 8.18 10.78 -4.69
N TYR A 121 7.60 10.17 -5.70
CA TYR A 121 8.27 9.15 -6.50
C TYR A 121 7.83 9.22 -7.96
N GLN A 122 8.74 9.65 -8.82
CA GLN A 122 8.61 9.53 -10.27
C GLN A 122 9.50 8.37 -10.73
N PRO A 123 8.94 7.25 -11.18
CA PRO A 123 9.74 6.14 -11.68
C PRO A 123 10.44 6.51 -12.98
N GLU A 124 11.65 5.98 -13.17
CA GLU A 124 12.35 6.06 -14.44
C GLU A 124 11.49 5.41 -15.54
N ALA A 125 11.20 6.14 -16.60
CA ALA A 125 10.38 5.66 -17.71
C ALA A 125 10.89 6.20 -19.06
N TYR A 126 10.47 5.55 -20.15
CA TYR A 126 10.73 6.03 -21.48
C TYR A 126 9.47 5.90 -22.33
N VAL A 127 9.12 6.98 -23.01
CA VAL A 127 7.96 7.06 -23.91
C VAL A 127 8.47 7.04 -25.37
N PRO A 128 8.42 5.88 -26.07
CA PRO A 128 8.98 5.77 -27.42
C PRO A 128 8.34 6.68 -28.47
N GLN A 129 7.02 6.97 -28.30
CA GLN A 129 6.29 7.80 -29.27
C GLN A 129 6.79 9.25 -29.32
N SER A 130 7.22 9.80 -28.19
CA SER A 130 7.72 11.17 -28.08
C SER A 130 9.23 11.25 -27.91
N ASP A 131 9.94 10.10 -27.90
CA ASP A 131 11.38 10.00 -27.59
C ASP A 131 11.71 10.72 -26.26
N THR A 132 10.83 10.59 -25.26
CA THR A 132 10.96 11.27 -23.97
C THR A 132 11.47 10.29 -22.92
N TYR A 133 12.64 10.60 -22.35
CA TYR A 133 13.15 9.89 -21.18
C TYR A 133 12.76 10.66 -19.93
N ILE A 134 12.11 9.98 -19.01
CA ILE A 134 11.73 10.49 -17.70
C ILE A 134 12.76 9.94 -16.70
N GLU A 135 13.54 10.81 -16.11
CA GLU A 135 14.52 10.42 -15.10
C GLU A 135 13.80 10.09 -13.78
N LYS A 136 14.33 9.09 -13.05
CA LYS A 136 13.86 8.80 -11.70
C LYS A 136 14.03 10.03 -10.82
N ASP A 137 12.94 10.53 -10.27
CA ASP A 137 12.94 11.58 -9.26
C ASP A 137 12.24 11.08 -8.00
N ALA A 138 12.80 11.35 -6.83
CA ALA A 138 12.25 10.87 -5.58
C ALA A 138 12.72 11.72 -4.40
N SER A 139 11.79 12.05 -3.51
CA SER A 139 12.12 12.59 -2.19
C SER A 139 11.93 11.50 -1.13
N ILE A 140 12.97 11.34 -0.30
CA ILE A 140 12.97 10.32 0.77
C ILE A 140 12.49 10.95 2.06
N ASN A 141 11.58 10.26 2.74
CA ASN A 141 11.15 10.57 4.10
C ASN A 141 12.06 9.84 5.10
N GLU A 142 12.94 10.60 5.75
CA GLU A 142 13.93 10.07 6.70
C GLU A 142 13.29 9.31 7.88
N GLU A 143 12.11 9.73 8.35
CA GLU A 143 11.41 9.05 9.44
C GLU A 143 10.82 7.72 9.00
N VAL A 144 10.25 7.65 7.79
CA VAL A 144 9.76 6.38 7.22
C VAL A 144 10.94 5.44 6.93
N GLU A 145 12.07 5.96 6.44
CA GLU A 145 13.28 5.17 6.25
C GLU A 145 13.78 4.56 7.57
N LYS A 146 13.83 5.36 8.65
CA LYS A 146 14.12 4.88 10.00
C LYS A 146 13.20 3.71 10.40
N LEU A 147 11.89 3.86 10.20
CA LEU A 147 10.92 2.82 10.54
C LEU A 147 11.13 1.53 9.74
N ARG A 148 11.56 1.63 8.47
CA ARG A 148 11.92 0.47 7.65
C ARG A 148 13.16 -0.25 8.19
N HIS A 149 14.20 0.47 8.58
CA HIS A 149 15.37 -0.09 9.25
C HIS A 149 15.03 -0.69 10.62
N GLN A 150 14.11 -0.08 11.37
CA GLN A 150 13.59 -0.67 12.61
C GLN A 150 12.87 -2.01 12.35
N ALA A 151 12.13 -2.13 11.24
CA ALA A 151 11.45 -3.38 10.90
C ALA A 151 12.45 -4.51 10.64
N THR A 152 13.45 -4.29 9.78
CA THR A 152 14.46 -5.31 9.44
C THR A 152 15.33 -5.68 10.65
N SER A 153 15.81 -4.70 11.41
CA SER A 153 16.61 -4.94 12.62
C SER A 153 15.81 -5.67 13.72
N SER A 154 14.54 -5.32 13.91
CA SER A 154 13.67 -5.99 14.89
C SER A 154 13.41 -7.44 14.52
N LEU A 155 13.12 -7.74 13.25
CA LEU A 155 12.90 -9.11 12.76
C LEU A 155 14.13 -10.01 12.95
N LEU A 156 15.34 -9.43 12.84
CA LEU A 156 16.60 -10.17 13.04
C LEU A 156 17.01 -10.29 14.53
N SER A 157 16.45 -9.48 15.42
CA SER A 157 16.88 -9.44 16.82
C SER A 157 15.83 -9.91 17.84
N ARG A 158 14.54 -10.02 17.45
CA ARG A 158 13.41 -10.29 18.35
C ARG A 158 12.44 -11.29 17.75
N ARG A 159 11.65 -11.95 18.61
CA ARG A 159 10.56 -12.86 18.21
C ARG A 159 9.18 -12.21 18.37
N ASP A 160 9.03 -11.25 19.24
CA ASP A 160 7.79 -10.56 19.56
C ASP A 160 7.55 -9.36 18.64
N VAL A 161 7.59 -9.60 17.32
CA VAL A 161 7.53 -8.56 16.29
C VAL A 161 6.22 -8.63 15.51
N ILE A 162 5.56 -7.48 15.40
CA ILE A 162 4.42 -7.24 14.52
C ILE A 162 4.83 -6.18 13.51
N VAL A 163 4.85 -6.53 12.23
CA VAL A 163 5.12 -5.58 11.14
C VAL A 163 3.81 -5.23 10.48
N VAL A 164 3.46 -3.95 10.44
CA VAL A 164 2.34 -3.44 9.64
C VAL A 164 2.90 -2.82 8.36
N ALA A 165 2.53 -3.36 7.21
CA ALA A 165 3.13 -3.01 5.94
C ALA A 165 2.09 -2.71 4.85
N SER A 166 2.46 -1.87 3.88
CA SER A 166 1.78 -1.79 2.59
C SER A 166 2.38 -2.80 1.61
N VAL A 167 1.91 -2.82 0.39
CA VAL A 167 2.43 -3.67 -0.69
C VAL A 167 3.93 -3.48 -0.95
N SER A 168 4.54 -2.39 -0.45
CA SER A 168 6.00 -2.18 -0.55
C SER A 168 6.84 -3.30 0.06
N CYS A 169 6.29 -4.15 0.92
CA CYS A 169 6.99 -5.29 1.53
C CYS A 169 7.31 -6.42 0.54
N ILE A 170 6.71 -6.44 -0.66
CA ILE A 170 7.02 -7.43 -1.71
C ILE A 170 8.12 -6.96 -2.67
N TYR A 171 8.62 -5.73 -2.51
CA TYR A 171 9.74 -5.21 -3.30
C TYR A 171 11.09 -5.59 -2.69
N GLY A 172 12.12 -5.65 -3.56
CA GLY A 172 13.49 -6.00 -3.14
C GLY A 172 14.08 -4.98 -2.16
N ILE A 173 14.72 -5.47 -1.09
CA ILE A 173 15.41 -4.66 -0.08
C ILE A 173 16.83 -5.14 0.25
N GLY A 174 17.34 -6.15 -0.44
CA GLY A 174 18.65 -6.73 -0.17
C GLY A 174 18.60 -8.01 0.67
N SER A 175 19.73 -8.71 0.71
CA SER A 175 19.88 -10.02 1.36
C SER A 175 19.86 -9.90 2.88
N PRO A 176 18.95 -10.61 3.60
CA PRO A 176 19.00 -10.64 5.06
C PRO A 176 20.29 -11.26 5.61
N GLN A 177 20.94 -12.16 4.85
CA GLN A 177 22.20 -12.78 5.22
C GLN A 177 23.35 -11.77 5.23
N ASP A 178 23.43 -10.95 4.17
CA ASP A 178 24.47 -9.91 4.08
C ASP A 178 24.22 -8.83 5.12
N TYR A 179 22.94 -8.42 5.30
CA TYR A 179 22.56 -7.43 6.29
C TYR A 179 22.90 -7.85 7.73
N ALA A 180 22.69 -9.13 8.07
CA ALA A 180 23.02 -9.68 9.39
C ALA A 180 24.52 -10.02 9.53
N GLY A 181 25.10 -10.59 8.47
CA GLY A 181 26.50 -11.08 8.50
C GLY A 181 27.55 -9.98 8.52
N LEU A 182 27.24 -8.82 7.94
CA LEU A 182 28.13 -7.66 7.92
C LEU A 182 27.97 -6.75 9.15
N ALA A 183 26.92 -6.91 9.97
CA ALA A 183 26.68 -6.07 11.13
C ALA A 183 27.81 -6.18 12.17
N PRO A 184 28.62 -5.12 12.45
CA PRO A 184 29.62 -5.15 13.51
C PRO A 184 28.96 -5.42 14.87
N ASN A 185 29.52 -6.37 15.60
CA ASN A 185 29.12 -6.62 16.99
C ASN A 185 30.15 -6.02 17.93
N VAL A 186 29.73 -5.04 18.72
CA VAL A 186 30.58 -4.42 19.75
C VAL A 186 30.28 -5.09 21.08
N ASP A 187 31.29 -5.75 21.68
CA ASP A 187 31.19 -6.49 22.93
C ASP A 187 32.37 -6.13 23.84
N LYS A 188 32.11 -5.69 25.06
CA LYS A 188 33.15 -5.32 26.07
C LYS A 188 34.06 -6.49 26.44
N SER A 189 33.61 -7.74 26.22
CA SER A 189 34.38 -8.94 26.56
C SER A 189 35.33 -9.41 25.44
N VAL A 190 35.22 -8.82 24.25
CA VAL A 190 35.99 -9.18 23.07
C VAL A 190 36.91 -8.03 22.65
N PRO A 191 38.22 -8.27 22.48
CA PRO A 191 39.12 -7.25 21.97
C PRO A 191 38.68 -6.74 20.60
N LEU A 192 38.66 -5.41 20.43
CA LEU A 192 38.27 -4.73 19.19
C LEU A 192 39.14 -3.49 19.03
N GLU A 193 39.93 -3.43 17.97
CA GLU A 193 40.69 -2.22 17.65
C GLU A 193 39.76 -1.15 17.07
N ARG A 194 39.91 0.10 17.58
CA ARG A 194 39.11 1.25 17.11
C ARG A 194 39.16 1.41 15.57
N ASP A 195 40.35 1.27 14.98
CA ASP A 195 40.54 1.49 13.54
C ASP A 195 39.93 0.36 12.70
N ASP A 196 39.86 -0.84 13.22
CA ASP A 196 39.13 -1.95 12.55
C ASP A 196 37.62 -1.73 12.67
N PHE A 197 37.12 -1.32 13.82
CA PHE A 197 35.72 -0.94 13.97
C PHE A 197 35.30 0.18 13.03
N ILE A 198 36.17 1.19 12.80
CA ILE A 198 35.90 2.27 11.83
C ILE A 198 35.81 1.71 10.38
N LYS A 199 36.67 0.74 10.02
CA LYS A 199 36.57 0.07 8.71
C LYS A 199 35.24 -0.70 8.57
N ASP A 200 34.88 -1.44 9.61
CA ASP A 200 33.62 -2.18 9.64
C ASP A 200 32.40 -1.24 9.44
N LEU A 201 32.41 -0.06 10.08
CA LEU A 201 31.35 0.95 9.89
C LEU A 201 31.27 1.45 8.44
N ILE A 202 32.42 1.67 7.80
CA ILE A 202 32.48 2.09 6.39
C ILE A 202 31.99 0.95 5.47
N ASP A 203 32.37 -0.29 5.74
CA ASP A 203 31.95 -1.44 4.95
C ASP A 203 30.42 -1.69 5.05
N VAL A 204 29.79 -1.28 6.15
CA VAL A 204 28.30 -1.29 6.32
C VAL A 204 27.62 0.02 5.98
N GLN A 205 28.29 0.87 5.20
CA GLN A 205 27.76 2.09 4.57
C GLN A 205 27.43 3.23 5.54
N TYR A 206 28.13 3.35 6.70
CA TYR A 206 28.08 4.56 7.50
C TYR A 206 29.04 5.61 6.94
N ASP A 207 28.56 6.85 6.84
CA ASP A 207 29.37 7.99 6.43
C ASP A 207 30.06 8.64 7.63
N ARG A 208 31.35 8.99 7.47
CA ARG A 208 32.07 9.72 8.51
C ARG A 208 31.81 11.21 8.44
N ASN A 209 31.28 11.79 9.51
CA ASN A 209 31.13 13.23 9.64
C ASN A 209 31.45 13.69 11.08
N ASP A 210 32.64 14.28 11.27
CA ASP A 210 33.12 14.68 12.60
C ASP A 210 32.48 16.00 13.10
N TYR A 211 31.72 16.72 12.25
CA TYR A 211 31.11 18.02 12.57
C TYR A 211 29.62 17.91 12.88
N ASP A 212 28.86 17.27 12.01
CA ASP A 212 27.42 17.14 12.13
C ASP A 212 27.03 15.65 12.07
N LEU A 213 26.63 15.09 13.22
CA LEU A 213 26.28 13.67 13.33
C LEU A 213 24.81 13.50 13.04
N GLN A 214 24.50 12.88 11.91
CA GLN A 214 23.14 12.54 11.48
C GLN A 214 22.96 11.01 11.43
N ARG A 215 21.71 10.53 11.25
CA ARG A 215 21.44 9.11 11.10
C ARG A 215 22.20 8.52 9.90
N GLY A 216 22.73 7.33 10.05
CA GLY A 216 23.60 6.69 9.07
C GLY A 216 25.05 7.21 9.07
N MET A 217 25.42 8.05 10.03
CA MET A 217 26.76 8.61 10.16
C MET A 217 27.45 8.19 11.46
N PHE A 218 28.78 8.30 11.45
CA PHE A 218 29.60 8.20 12.64
C PHE A 218 30.62 9.35 12.72
N ARG A 219 31.07 9.64 13.93
CA ARG A 219 32.16 10.60 14.16
C ARG A 219 33.19 10.03 15.12
N VAL A 220 34.43 10.48 14.97
CA VAL A 220 35.57 10.04 15.79
C VAL A 220 36.19 11.22 16.53
N ARG A 221 36.30 11.10 17.84
CA ARG A 221 36.95 12.12 18.69
C ARG A 221 37.91 11.46 19.69
N GLY A 222 39.17 11.37 19.31
CA GLY A 222 40.15 10.62 20.12
C GLY A 222 39.82 9.13 20.16
N ASP A 223 39.64 8.59 21.35
CA ASP A 223 39.31 7.19 21.57
C ASP A 223 37.79 6.94 21.66
N VAL A 224 36.98 7.94 21.30
CA VAL A 224 35.51 7.85 21.29
C VAL A 224 34.98 7.83 19.86
N VAL A 225 34.14 6.84 19.56
CA VAL A 225 33.38 6.74 18.31
C VAL A 225 31.89 6.85 18.64
N ASP A 226 31.26 7.91 18.14
CA ASP A 226 29.82 8.07 18.20
C ASP A 226 29.21 7.59 16.88
N VAL A 227 28.29 6.63 16.91
CA VAL A 227 27.58 6.08 15.76
C VAL A 227 26.11 6.44 15.88
N PHE A 228 25.49 7.00 14.85
CA PHE A 228 24.06 7.24 14.83
C PHE A 228 23.35 6.30 13.87
N PRO A 229 22.86 5.15 14.34
CA PRO A 229 22.22 4.17 13.48
C PRO A 229 20.94 4.73 12.82
N PRO A 230 20.63 4.34 11.55
CA PRO A 230 19.44 4.81 10.86
C PRO A 230 18.13 4.41 11.55
N TYR A 231 18.13 3.30 12.29
CA TYR A 231 16.97 2.78 13.04
C TYR A 231 16.81 3.35 14.45
N ALA A 232 17.77 4.13 14.95
CA ALA A 232 17.79 4.59 16.34
C ALA A 232 17.26 6.02 16.50
N GLU A 233 16.75 6.32 17.71
CA GLU A 233 16.39 7.69 18.09
C GLU A 233 17.61 8.50 18.56
N ASN A 234 18.58 7.83 19.14
CA ASN A 234 19.77 8.43 19.74
C ASN A 234 21.04 7.74 19.25
N PRO A 235 22.19 8.45 19.24
CA PRO A 235 23.47 7.86 18.90
C PRO A 235 23.96 6.87 19.97
N LEU A 236 24.77 5.92 19.50
CA LEU A 236 25.57 5.04 20.33
C LEU A 236 26.96 5.60 20.50
N ARG A 237 27.47 5.67 21.70
CA ARG A 237 28.83 6.06 22.03
C ARG A 237 29.62 4.83 22.45
N ILE A 238 30.75 4.59 21.76
CA ILE A 238 31.71 3.52 22.05
C ILE A 238 33.03 4.19 22.44
N GLU A 239 33.47 3.90 23.68
CA GLU A 239 34.72 4.42 24.20
C GLU A 239 35.75 3.28 24.23
N PHE A 240 36.95 3.57 23.70
CA PHE A 240 38.05 2.62 23.57
C PHE A 240 39.18 2.95 24.52
N PHE A 241 39.84 1.91 25.04
CA PHE A 241 41.08 2.03 25.79
C PHE A 241 42.09 1.04 25.19
N GLY A 242 42.94 1.52 24.28
CA GLY A 242 43.80 0.64 23.47
C GLY A 242 42.97 -0.25 22.54
N ASP A 243 43.12 -1.55 22.68
CA ASP A 243 42.44 -2.57 21.88
C ASP A 243 41.20 -3.14 22.59
N GLU A 244 40.71 -2.46 23.64
CA GLU A 244 39.56 -2.89 24.42
C GLU A 244 38.45 -1.86 24.37
N VAL A 245 37.18 -2.33 24.34
CA VAL A 245 36.00 -1.48 24.47
C VAL A 245 35.75 -1.23 25.95
N GLU A 246 35.95 0.02 26.41
CA GLU A 246 35.76 0.43 27.82
C GLU A 246 34.26 0.59 28.14
N SER A 247 33.52 1.31 27.26
CA SER A 247 32.11 1.54 27.47
C SER A 247 31.31 1.52 26.16
N ILE A 248 30.04 1.10 26.27
CA ILE A 248 29.05 1.16 25.18
C ILE A 248 27.80 1.81 25.77
N SER A 249 27.41 2.98 25.28
CA SER A 249 26.27 3.72 25.81
C SER A 249 25.40 4.35 24.72
N GLU A 250 24.10 4.39 24.94
CA GLU A 250 23.17 5.25 24.22
C GLU A 250 23.21 6.65 24.84
N VAL A 251 23.41 7.67 24.03
CA VAL A 251 23.53 9.05 24.52
C VAL A 251 22.48 9.95 23.84
N SER A 252 21.89 10.85 24.62
CA SER A 252 20.94 11.82 24.10
C SER A 252 21.55 12.63 22.97
N ASN A 253 20.91 12.67 21.81
CA ASN A 253 21.36 13.48 20.67
C ASN A 253 21.36 14.99 20.97
N VAL A 254 20.55 15.43 21.95
CA VAL A 254 20.40 16.85 22.33
C VAL A 254 21.34 17.25 23.48
N THR A 255 21.36 16.45 24.56
CA THR A 255 22.11 16.80 25.76
C THR A 255 23.46 16.11 25.90
N GLY A 256 23.68 15.00 25.16
CA GLY A 256 24.85 14.14 25.28
C GLY A 256 24.90 13.30 26.58
N GLU A 257 23.84 13.32 27.38
CA GLU A 257 23.73 12.51 28.62
C GLU A 257 23.57 11.03 28.26
N VAL A 258 24.16 10.16 29.06
CA VAL A 258 24.01 8.71 28.94
C VAL A 258 22.58 8.32 29.35
N LEU A 259 21.85 7.70 28.44
CA LEU A 259 20.48 7.22 28.62
C LEU A 259 20.46 5.76 29.05
N ARG A 260 21.37 4.95 28.48
CA ARG A 260 21.46 3.52 28.72
C ARG A 260 22.87 3.02 28.46
N GLU A 261 23.31 2.00 29.18
CA GLU A 261 24.57 1.27 28.95
C GLU A 261 24.29 -0.15 28.46
N PHE A 262 25.26 -0.69 27.68
CA PHE A 262 25.20 -2.02 27.15
C PHE A 262 26.52 -2.77 27.43
N ASP A 263 26.44 -4.10 27.53
CA ASP A 263 27.63 -4.95 27.57
C ASP A 263 28.02 -5.40 26.15
N ALA A 264 27.03 -5.61 25.29
CA ALA A 264 27.23 -5.90 23.87
C ALA A 264 26.05 -5.35 23.04
N ILE A 265 26.33 -4.91 21.82
CA ILE A 265 25.30 -4.43 20.87
C ILE A 265 25.71 -4.66 19.41
N PRO A 266 24.85 -5.22 18.57
CA PRO A 266 25.06 -5.23 17.13
C PRO A 266 24.72 -3.85 16.53
N ILE A 267 25.55 -3.39 15.60
CA ILE A 267 25.30 -2.17 14.82
C ILE A 267 24.86 -2.58 13.43
N TRP A 268 23.56 -2.46 13.15
CA TRP A 268 23.01 -2.85 11.85
C TRP A 268 23.44 -1.89 10.76
N PRO A 269 23.60 -2.36 9.50
CA PRO A 269 24.03 -1.52 8.37
C PRO A 269 23.21 -0.25 8.16
N ALA A 270 23.86 0.79 7.65
CA ALA A 270 23.21 2.07 7.34
C ALA A 270 22.33 2.00 6.08
N SER A 271 22.50 0.99 5.24
CA SER A 271 21.68 0.72 4.05
C SER A 271 21.20 -0.72 4.02
N HIS A 272 20.02 -0.97 3.44
CA HIS A 272 19.54 -2.34 3.20
C HIS A 272 20.34 -3.06 2.10
N TYR A 273 20.91 -2.31 1.15
CA TYR A 273 21.76 -2.84 0.08
C TYR A 273 23.23 -2.80 0.47
N VAL A 274 23.63 -3.69 1.37
CA VAL A 274 25.04 -3.92 1.73
C VAL A 274 25.47 -5.26 1.16
N THR A 275 26.70 -5.29 0.64
CA THR A 275 27.22 -6.48 -0.04
C THR A 275 28.72 -6.61 0.27
N GLU A 276 29.18 -7.82 0.56
CA GLU A 276 30.59 -8.11 0.81
C GLU A 276 31.46 -7.74 -0.39
N ARG A 277 32.66 -7.19 -0.15
CA ARG A 277 33.61 -6.81 -1.21
C ARG A 277 33.90 -7.89 -2.24
N PRO A 278 34.07 -9.17 -1.89
CA PRO A 278 34.24 -10.26 -2.88
C PRO A 278 33.06 -10.40 -3.83
N LYS A 279 31.81 -10.22 -3.33
CA LYS A 279 30.60 -10.25 -4.15
C LYS A 279 30.54 -9.05 -5.10
N ILE A 280 30.95 -7.86 -4.63
CA ILE A 280 31.03 -6.66 -5.48
C ILE A 280 32.02 -6.91 -6.63
N THR A 281 33.21 -7.44 -6.35
CA THR A 281 34.22 -7.77 -7.39
C THR A 281 33.68 -8.76 -8.42
N HIS A 282 32.93 -9.77 -7.97
CA HIS A 282 32.28 -10.72 -8.88
C HIS A 282 31.17 -10.05 -9.70
N ALA A 283 30.34 -9.19 -9.06
CA ALA A 283 29.29 -8.44 -9.73
C ALA A 283 29.84 -7.51 -10.83
N LEU A 284 30.95 -6.80 -10.58
CA LEU A 284 31.61 -5.95 -11.59
C LEU A 284 31.94 -6.76 -12.85
N THR A 285 32.47 -7.97 -12.68
CA THR A 285 32.80 -8.86 -13.81
C THR A 285 31.53 -9.29 -14.56
N THR A 286 30.53 -9.78 -13.86
CA THR A 286 29.29 -10.31 -14.49
C THR A 286 28.43 -9.20 -15.10
N ILE A 287 28.41 -8.00 -14.55
CA ILE A 287 27.75 -6.81 -15.15
C ILE A 287 28.46 -6.41 -16.45
N SER A 288 29.82 -6.39 -16.46
CA SER A 288 30.58 -6.09 -17.66
C SER A 288 30.34 -7.12 -18.77
N GLU A 289 30.34 -8.41 -18.45
CA GLU A 289 30.03 -9.47 -19.41
C GLU A 289 28.62 -9.34 -20.00
N GLU A 290 27.60 -9.08 -19.17
CA GLU A 290 26.22 -8.86 -19.64
C GLU A 290 26.14 -7.60 -20.52
N MET A 291 26.80 -6.52 -20.15
CA MET A 291 26.85 -5.28 -20.95
C MET A 291 27.47 -5.53 -22.33
N GLU A 292 28.63 -6.19 -22.39
CA GLU A 292 29.30 -6.50 -23.64
C GLU A 292 28.43 -7.36 -24.58
N ALA A 293 27.79 -8.39 -24.01
CA ALA A 293 26.88 -9.25 -24.76
C ALA A 293 25.67 -8.48 -25.30
N ARG A 294 25.05 -7.63 -24.48
CA ARG A 294 23.88 -6.84 -24.90
C ARG A 294 24.24 -5.76 -25.90
N VAL A 295 25.34 -5.07 -25.72
CA VAL A 295 25.85 -4.07 -26.67
C VAL A 295 26.14 -4.69 -28.05
N LYS A 296 26.69 -5.91 -28.07
CA LYS A 296 26.91 -6.65 -29.30
C LYS A 296 25.57 -6.98 -29.98
N GLU A 297 24.62 -7.52 -29.24
CA GLU A 297 23.27 -7.84 -29.74
C GLU A 297 22.56 -6.61 -30.32
N LEU A 298 22.61 -5.48 -29.61
CA LEU A 298 22.00 -4.22 -30.08
C LEU A 298 22.66 -3.75 -31.40
N LYS A 299 23.98 -3.83 -31.52
CA LYS A 299 24.69 -3.49 -32.75
C LYS A 299 24.33 -4.42 -33.92
N GLU A 300 24.21 -5.71 -33.67
CA GLU A 300 23.78 -6.72 -34.69
C GLU A 300 22.35 -6.45 -35.18
N ASN A 301 21.50 -5.82 -34.37
CA ASN A 301 20.15 -5.41 -34.69
C ASN A 301 20.03 -3.95 -35.17
N ASP A 302 21.14 -3.32 -35.60
CA ASP A 302 21.21 -1.91 -36.06
C ASP A 302 20.76 -0.86 -35.05
N LYS A 303 20.64 -1.20 -33.75
CA LYS A 303 20.31 -0.30 -32.62
C LYS A 303 21.56 0.37 -32.06
N LEU A 304 22.21 1.24 -32.86
CA LEU A 304 23.51 1.82 -32.53
C LEU A 304 23.43 2.84 -31.39
N LEU A 305 22.35 3.63 -31.33
CA LEU A 305 22.14 4.63 -30.29
C LEU A 305 21.90 3.96 -28.93
N GLU A 306 21.07 2.95 -28.89
CA GLU A 306 20.77 2.16 -27.69
C GLU A 306 22.04 1.46 -27.18
N ALA A 307 22.86 0.90 -28.09
CA ALA A 307 24.12 0.27 -27.74
C ALA A 307 25.11 1.28 -27.12
N GLN A 308 25.21 2.49 -27.66
CA GLN A 308 26.09 3.55 -27.12
C GLN A 308 25.59 4.01 -25.75
N ARG A 309 24.29 4.28 -25.61
CA ARG A 309 23.65 4.72 -24.38
C ARG A 309 23.88 3.69 -23.25
N LEU A 310 23.61 2.43 -23.52
CA LEU A 310 23.81 1.35 -22.55
C LEU A 310 25.26 1.24 -22.10
N ALA A 311 26.21 1.22 -23.06
CA ALA A 311 27.64 1.14 -22.75
C ALA A 311 28.12 2.31 -21.90
N GLN A 312 27.72 3.53 -22.24
CA GLN A 312 28.12 4.74 -21.51
C GLN A 312 27.61 4.73 -20.07
N ARG A 313 26.32 4.42 -19.88
CA ARG A 313 25.70 4.37 -18.55
C ARG A 313 26.31 3.27 -17.69
N THR A 314 26.40 2.06 -18.23
CA THR A 314 26.88 0.91 -17.45
C THR A 314 28.36 1.05 -17.07
N ASN A 315 29.22 1.58 -17.96
CA ASN A 315 30.62 1.84 -17.61
C ASN A 315 30.77 2.87 -16.49
N TYR A 316 29.95 3.94 -16.50
CA TYR A 316 29.94 4.92 -15.43
C TYR A 316 29.49 4.28 -14.09
N ASP A 317 28.42 3.47 -14.11
CA ASP A 317 27.92 2.80 -12.91
C ASP A 317 28.96 1.78 -12.37
N LEU A 318 29.70 1.06 -13.26
CA LEU A 318 30.80 0.17 -12.87
C LEU A 318 31.94 0.91 -12.18
N GLU A 319 32.37 2.07 -12.71
CA GLU A 319 33.40 2.90 -12.09
C GLU A 319 32.99 3.39 -10.69
N MET A 320 31.73 3.79 -10.52
CA MET A 320 31.19 4.18 -9.22
C MET A 320 31.13 3.02 -8.24
N LEU A 321 30.70 1.83 -8.68
CA LEU A 321 30.67 0.63 -7.84
C LEU A 321 32.09 0.17 -7.42
N GLU A 322 33.07 0.28 -8.30
CA GLU A 322 34.46 -0.08 -7.99
C GLU A 322 35.11 0.89 -6.99
N THR A 323 34.85 2.20 -7.14
CA THR A 323 35.52 3.25 -6.35
C THR A 323 34.80 3.54 -5.03
N MET A 324 33.46 3.60 -5.06
CA MET A 324 32.63 4.01 -3.92
C MET A 324 31.86 2.84 -3.28
N GLY A 325 31.80 1.67 -3.95
CA GLY A 325 30.94 0.55 -3.52
C GLY A 325 29.44 0.81 -3.75
N TYR A 326 29.07 1.90 -4.42
CA TYR A 326 27.70 2.32 -4.65
C TYR A 326 27.55 3.08 -5.98
N CYS A 327 26.37 3.00 -6.62
CA CYS A 327 25.99 3.85 -7.75
C CYS A 327 24.50 4.19 -7.70
N ASN A 328 24.11 5.29 -8.37
CA ASN A 328 22.69 5.65 -8.48
C ASN A 328 21.91 4.59 -9.27
N GLY A 329 20.87 4.04 -8.64
CA GLY A 329 20.09 2.94 -9.22
C GLY A 329 20.77 1.57 -9.05
N ILE A 330 21.60 1.40 -8.01
CA ILE A 330 22.26 0.13 -7.65
C ILE A 330 21.29 -1.05 -7.62
N GLU A 331 20.03 -0.81 -7.28
CA GLU A 331 18.98 -1.81 -7.27
C GLU A 331 18.78 -2.51 -8.63
N ASN A 332 19.09 -1.83 -9.75
CA ASN A 332 19.01 -2.43 -11.09
C ASN A 332 20.08 -3.51 -11.32
N TYR A 333 21.12 -3.54 -10.51
CA TYR A 333 22.18 -4.56 -10.52
C TYR A 333 22.03 -5.59 -9.41
N SER A 334 20.92 -5.57 -8.64
CA SER A 334 20.70 -6.45 -7.47
C SER A 334 20.88 -7.92 -7.78
N ARG A 335 20.50 -8.40 -8.98
CA ARG A 335 20.72 -9.79 -9.39
C ARG A 335 22.20 -10.20 -9.33
N HIS A 336 23.10 -9.35 -9.81
CA HIS A 336 24.53 -9.59 -9.81
C HIS A 336 25.13 -9.48 -8.41
N LEU A 337 24.68 -8.49 -7.63
CA LEU A 337 25.14 -8.26 -6.27
C LEU A 337 24.74 -9.40 -5.32
N ASP A 338 23.51 -9.90 -5.47
CA ASP A 338 22.98 -11.02 -4.69
C ASP A 338 23.46 -12.39 -5.22
N GLY A 339 24.08 -12.46 -6.42
CA GLY A 339 24.47 -13.70 -7.08
C GLY A 339 23.31 -14.57 -7.53
N ARG A 340 22.12 -14.00 -7.76
CA ARG A 340 20.89 -14.71 -8.17
C ARG A 340 20.94 -15.15 -9.63
N ALA A 341 20.28 -16.27 -9.93
CA ALA A 341 20.07 -16.70 -11.30
C ALA A 341 19.08 -15.77 -12.05
N PRO A 342 19.16 -15.69 -13.41
CA PRO A 342 18.19 -14.96 -14.20
C PRO A 342 16.74 -15.39 -13.93
N GLY A 343 15.85 -14.43 -13.67
CA GLY A 343 14.44 -14.67 -13.34
C GLY A 343 14.15 -15.01 -11.88
N GLU A 344 15.17 -15.23 -11.06
CA GLU A 344 15.02 -15.49 -9.63
C GLU A 344 14.53 -14.23 -8.89
N PRO A 345 13.51 -14.34 -7.99
CA PRO A 345 12.96 -13.21 -7.29
C PRO A 345 13.96 -12.58 -6.30
N PRO A 346 13.88 -11.25 -6.06
CA PRO A 346 14.75 -10.60 -5.10
C PRO A 346 14.40 -10.98 -3.65
N TYR A 347 15.33 -10.71 -2.74
CA TYR A 347 15.04 -10.74 -1.31
C TYR A 347 14.16 -9.57 -0.92
N THR A 348 13.14 -9.84 -0.11
CA THR A 348 12.13 -8.86 0.31
C THR A 348 12.00 -8.86 1.83
N LEU A 349 11.17 -8.00 2.40
CA LEU A 349 10.91 -8.00 3.83
C LEU A 349 10.46 -9.38 4.36
N ILE A 350 9.76 -10.16 3.53
CA ILE A 350 9.25 -11.49 3.92
C ILE A 350 10.42 -12.46 4.22
N ASP A 351 11.56 -12.28 3.56
CA ASP A 351 12.75 -13.13 3.76
C ASP A 351 13.46 -12.84 5.10
N TYR A 352 13.16 -11.73 5.76
CA TYR A 352 13.62 -11.39 7.12
C TYR A 352 12.79 -12.05 8.22
N PHE A 353 11.61 -12.54 7.89
CA PHE A 353 10.75 -13.23 8.87
C PHE A 353 11.22 -14.66 9.14
N PRO A 354 10.99 -15.16 10.37
CA PRO A 354 11.19 -16.58 10.65
C PRO A 354 10.13 -17.45 9.95
N LYS A 355 10.45 -18.73 9.77
CA LYS A 355 9.61 -19.70 9.02
C LYS A 355 8.20 -19.92 9.59
N ASP A 356 7.99 -19.65 10.85
CA ASP A 356 6.71 -19.81 11.56
C ASP A 356 5.87 -18.53 11.61
N MET A 357 6.19 -17.56 10.78
CA MET A 357 5.45 -16.31 10.67
C MET A 357 3.99 -16.54 10.27
N ILE A 358 3.14 -15.56 10.61
CA ILE A 358 1.75 -15.49 10.16
C ILE A 358 1.57 -14.22 9.32
N CYS A 359 0.85 -14.33 8.22
CA CYS A 359 0.46 -13.17 7.42
C CYS A 359 -1.03 -12.91 7.57
N ILE A 360 -1.38 -11.71 8.03
CA ILE A 360 -2.75 -11.21 8.07
C ILE A 360 -2.88 -10.19 6.93
N ILE A 361 -3.80 -10.43 6.00
CA ILE A 361 -4.08 -9.51 4.89
C ILE A 361 -5.40 -8.80 5.19
N ASP A 362 -5.32 -7.56 5.68
CA ASP A 362 -6.54 -6.77 5.95
C ASP A 362 -7.05 -6.13 4.66
N GLU A 363 -8.35 -5.86 4.63
CA GLU A 363 -9.12 -5.47 3.44
C GLU A 363 -8.70 -6.29 2.20
N SER A 364 -8.60 -7.60 2.39
CA SER A 364 -8.00 -8.56 1.45
C SER A 364 -8.58 -8.49 0.04
N HIS A 365 -9.86 -8.13 -0.10
CA HIS A 365 -10.55 -7.92 -1.37
C HIS A 365 -9.94 -6.80 -2.24
N VAL A 366 -9.10 -5.92 -1.64
CA VAL A 366 -8.31 -4.88 -2.33
C VAL A 366 -6.84 -5.26 -2.34
N THR A 367 -6.30 -5.68 -1.18
CA THR A 367 -4.87 -5.93 -1.01
C THR A 367 -4.38 -7.10 -1.88
N VAL A 368 -5.17 -8.19 -2.02
CA VAL A 368 -4.78 -9.34 -2.86
C VAL A 368 -4.71 -8.99 -4.35
N PRO A 369 -5.72 -8.34 -4.96
CA PRO A 369 -5.60 -7.83 -6.33
C PRO A 369 -4.43 -6.88 -6.54
N GLN A 370 -4.15 -6.00 -5.57
CA GLN A 370 -3.03 -5.07 -5.64
C GLN A 370 -1.68 -5.81 -5.70
N ILE A 371 -1.46 -6.83 -4.84
CA ILE A 371 -0.25 -7.65 -4.87
C ILE A 371 -0.08 -8.31 -6.25
N ARG A 372 -1.17 -8.81 -6.84
CA ARG A 372 -1.16 -9.45 -8.16
C ARG A 372 -0.79 -8.50 -9.29
N GLY A 373 -1.28 -7.25 -9.24
CA GLY A 373 -1.05 -6.25 -10.30
C GLY A 373 0.36 -5.65 -10.31
N MET A 374 1.07 -5.63 -9.16
CA MET A 374 2.36 -4.92 -9.04
C MET A 374 3.44 -5.43 -9.98
N TYR A 375 3.54 -6.74 -10.19
CA TYR A 375 4.57 -7.33 -11.05
C TYR A 375 4.46 -6.89 -12.51
N GLU A 376 3.27 -6.93 -13.08
CA GLU A 376 3.07 -6.65 -14.51
C GLU A 376 3.29 -5.16 -14.82
N GLY A 377 2.85 -4.25 -13.94
CA GLY A 377 3.09 -2.82 -14.07
C GLY A 377 4.60 -2.47 -14.08
N ASP A 378 5.37 -2.99 -13.12
CA ASP A 378 6.82 -2.78 -13.07
C ASP A 378 7.54 -3.39 -14.27
N ARG A 379 7.15 -4.60 -14.68
CA ARG A 379 7.74 -5.31 -15.82
C ARG A 379 7.54 -4.55 -17.12
N SER A 380 6.33 -4.09 -17.42
CA SER A 380 6.01 -3.35 -18.66
C SER A 380 6.91 -2.13 -18.82
N ARG A 381 7.02 -1.31 -17.78
CA ARG A 381 7.88 -0.13 -17.76
C ARG A 381 9.37 -0.49 -18.00
N LYS A 382 9.89 -1.49 -17.29
CA LYS A 382 11.29 -1.91 -17.38
C LYS A 382 11.66 -2.56 -18.71
N VAL A 383 10.76 -3.32 -19.33
CA VAL A 383 10.97 -3.87 -20.68
C VAL A 383 11.26 -2.74 -21.67
N THR A 384 10.48 -1.68 -21.64
CA THR A 384 10.72 -0.50 -22.49
C THR A 384 12.11 0.12 -22.26
N LEU A 385 12.53 0.26 -21.02
CA LEU A 385 13.89 0.78 -20.69
C LEU A 385 15.02 -0.13 -21.20
N VAL A 386 14.86 -1.45 -21.08
CA VAL A 386 15.82 -2.45 -21.58
C VAL A 386 15.89 -2.48 -23.09
N ASP A 387 14.74 -2.43 -23.77
CA ASP A 387 14.68 -2.51 -25.23
C ASP A 387 15.26 -1.26 -25.93
N HIS A 388 15.26 -0.12 -25.22
CA HIS A 388 15.81 1.14 -25.71
C HIS A 388 17.19 1.50 -25.12
N GLY A 389 17.87 0.54 -24.48
CA GLY A 389 19.26 0.67 -24.02
C GLY A 389 19.47 1.57 -22.82
N PHE A 390 18.45 1.84 -22.00
CA PHE A 390 18.59 2.58 -20.75
C PHE A 390 19.04 1.70 -19.59
N ARG A 391 18.67 0.40 -19.62
CA ARG A 391 19.02 -0.57 -18.56
C ARG A 391 19.46 -1.90 -19.17
N LEU A 392 20.25 -2.67 -18.39
CA LEU A 392 20.62 -4.04 -18.73
C LEU A 392 19.40 -4.97 -18.58
N PRO A 393 19.35 -6.11 -19.29
CA PRO A 393 18.31 -7.12 -19.11
C PRO A 393 18.14 -7.58 -17.65
N SER A 394 19.22 -7.64 -16.87
CA SER A 394 19.18 -7.97 -15.43
C SER A 394 18.33 -7.03 -14.56
N ALA A 395 18.09 -5.79 -15.03
CA ALA A 395 17.20 -4.86 -14.34
C ALA A 395 15.75 -5.37 -14.24
N LEU A 396 15.33 -6.28 -15.12
CA LEU A 396 14.04 -6.96 -15.04
C LEU A 396 13.91 -7.87 -13.81
N ASP A 397 15.03 -8.29 -13.22
CA ASP A 397 15.05 -9.15 -12.03
C ASP A 397 15.04 -8.35 -10.71
N ASN A 398 15.19 -7.02 -10.76
CA ASN A 398 14.82 -6.10 -9.69
C ASN A 398 13.32 -5.77 -9.79
N ARG A 399 12.48 -6.56 -9.20
CA ARG A 399 11.03 -6.54 -9.39
C ARG A 399 10.29 -6.90 -8.11
N PRO A 400 9.03 -6.52 -7.97
CA PRO A 400 8.21 -7.07 -6.90
C PRO A 400 8.04 -8.58 -7.09
N LEU A 401 7.68 -9.27 -6.01
CA LEU A 401 7.32 -10.68 -6.09
C LEU A 401 6.08 -10.86 -6.95
N ARG A 402 6.04 -11.94 -7.72
CA ARG A 402 4.78 -12.44 -8.26
C ARG A 402 3.91 -12.97 -7.13
N TYR A 403 2.61 -13.05 -7.37
CA TYR A 403 1.69 -13.52 -6.34
C TYR A 403 2.00 -14.96 -5.86
N ASP A 404 2.35 -15.86 -6.76
CA ASP A 404 2.74 -17.23 -6.44
C ASP A 404 4.05 -17.31 -5.64
N GLU A 405 5.02 -16.42 -5.92
CA GLU A 405 6.26 -16.30 -5.16
C GLU A 405 6.00 -15.74 -3.75
N PHE A 406 5.15 -14.72 -3.65
CA PHE A 406 4.69 -14.16 -2.38
C PHE A 406 3.98 -15.22 -1.53
N GLU A 407 3.02 -15.91 -2.13
CA GLU A 407 2.26 -16.96 -1.46
C GLU A 407 3.17 -18.12 -1.05
N GLY A 408 4.13 -18.52 -1.90
CA GLY A 408 5.05 -19.62 -1.64
C GLY A 408 5.98 -19.39 -0.44
N ARG A 409 6.29 -18.13 -0.09
CA ARG A 409 7.18 -17.77 1.02
C ARG A 409 6.49 -17.75 2.38
N ILE A 410 5.17 -17.65 2.41
CA ILE A 410 4.37 -17.47 3.63
C ILE A 410 3.68 -18.80 3.97
N PRO A 411 3.85 -19.30 5.20
CA PRO A 411 3.28 -20.60 5.58
C PRO A 411 1.76 -20.54 5.81
N GLN A 412 1.25 -19.47 6.43
CA GLN A 412 -0.16 -19.39 6.85
C GLN A 412 -0.72 -17.98 6.70
N PHE A 413 -1.95 -17.88 6.21
CA PHE A 413 -2.66 -16.64 5.93
C PHE A 413 -3.98 -16.54 6.71
N ILE A 414 -4.27 -15.34 7.18
CA ILE A 414 -5.60 -14.92 7.63
C ILE A 414 -6.02 -13.73 6.77
N TYR A 415 -6.98 -13.94 5.89
CA TYR A 415 -7.62 -12.88 5.11
C TYR A 415 -8.69 -12.21 5.95
N VAL A 416 -8.65 -10.89 6.05
CA VAL A 416 -9.61 -10.12 6.85
C VAL A 416 -10.36 -9.16 5.93
N SER A 417 -11.67 -9.24 5.91
CA SER A 417 -12.51 -8.35 5.12
C SER A 417 -13.95 -8.34 5.57
N ALA A 418 -14.66 -7.22 5.36
CA ALA A 418 -16.13 -7.18 5.47
C ALA A 418 -16.83 -7.78 4.23
N THR A 419 -16.08 -7.86 3.10
CA THR A 419 -16.55 -8.29 1.79
C THR A 419 -15.44 -9.08 1.08
N PRO A 420 -15.12 -10.31 1.50
CA PRO A 420 -14.06 -11.12 0.91
C PRO A 420 -14.14 -11.19 -0.62
N GLY A 421 -12.99 -11.31 -1.28
CA GLY A 421 -12.88 -11.47 -2.73
C GLY A 421 -13.19 -12.90 -3.18
N ASP A 422 -13.32 -13.09 -4.50
CA ASP A 422 -13.59 -14.43 -5.06
C ASP A 422 -12.40 -15.38 -4.82
N TYR A 423 -11.19 -14.82 -4.75
CA TYR A 423 -10.00 -15.59 -4.45
C TYR A 423 -10.06 -16.17 -3.02
N GLU A 424 -10.31 -15.33 -2.02
CA GLU A 424 -10.39 -15.76 -0.63
C GLU A 424 -11.54 -16.76 -0.43
N GLU A 425 -12.69 -16.53 -1.08
CA GLU A 425 -13.82 -17.45 -1.06
C GLU A 425 -13.44 -18.84 -1.65
N THR A 426 -12.52 -18.87 -2.63
CA THR A 426 -12.09 -20.11 -3.30
C THR A 426 -11.04 -20.88 -2.49
N VAL A 427 -10.07 -20.20 -1.87
CA VAL A 427 -8.93 -20.85 -1.21
C VAL A 427 -9.13 -21.10 0.28
N ALA A 428 -10.03 -20.37 0.94
CA ALA A 428 -10.24 -20.46 2.36
C ALA A 428 -10.68 -21.86 2.79
N GLN A 429 -9.88 -22.48 3.65
CA GLN A 429 -10.19 -23.77 4.28
C GLN A 429 -11.15 -23.59 5.46
N GLN A 430 -11.19 -22.40 6.05
CA GLN A 430 -12.11 -21.98 7.10
C GLN A 430 -12.52 -20.52 6.89
N GLN A 431 -13.83 -20.26 7.01
CA GLN A 431 -14.38 -18.91 7.10
C GLN A 431 -15.00 -18.70 8.47
N VAL A 432 -14.58 -17.64 9.14
CA VAL A 432 -15.07 -17.24 10.46
C VAL A 432 -15.85 -15.94 10.32
N GLU A 433 -17.10 -15.91 10.73
CA GLU A 433 -17.93 -14.71 10.73
C GLU A 433 -17.81 -13.95 12.05
N GLN A 434 -17.70 -12.63 11.97
CA GLN A 434 -17.74 -11.68 13.08
C GLN A 434 -18.74 -10.58 12.74
N ILE A 435 -20.01 -10.84 13.01
CA ILE A 435 -21.16 -10.02 12.61
C ILE A 435 -21.63 -9.12 13.76
N ILE A 436 -21.55 -9.61 15.00
CA ILE A 436 -22.01 -8.88 16.18
C ILE A 436 -21.00 -7.79 16.56
N ARG A 437 -21.49 -6.56 16.69
CA ARG A 437 -20.68 -5.45 17.19
C ARG A 437 -20.76 -5.40 18.72
N PRO A 438 -19.62 -5.26 19.43
CA PRO A 438 -19.63 -5.10 20.90
C PRO A 438 -20.49 -3.93 21.40
N THR A 439 -20.70 -2.92 20.57
CA THR A 439 -21.55 -1.74 20.85
C THR A 439 -23.04 -1.99 20.70
N GLY A 440 -23.44 -3.16 20.20
CA GLY A 440 -24.82 -3.49 19.86
C GLY A 440 -25.37 -2.77 18.61
N LEU A 441 -24.53 -2.01 17.88
CA LEU A 441 -24.94 -1.31 16.66
C LEU A 441 -25.36 -2.30 15.57
N LEU A 442 -26.42 -1.95 14.87
CA LEU A 442 -27.03 -2.76 13.81
C LEU A 442 -26.53 -2.29 12.43
N ASP A 443 -26.56 -3.17 11.46
CA ASP A 443 -26.43 -2.77 10.06
C ASP A 443 -27.59 -1.83 9.67
N PRO A 444 -27.35 -0.86 8.76
CA PRO A 444 -28.33 0.20 8.49
C PRO A 444 -29.60 -0.34 7.85
N LYS A 445 -30.70 0.39 8.03
CA LYS A 445 -31.93 0.17 7.26
C LYS A 445 -31.72 0.66 5.84
N ILE A 446 -32.15 -0.11 4.86
CA ILE A 446 -32.04 0.23 3.45
C ILE A 446 -33.42 0.59 2.91
N ASP A 447 -33.50 1.73 2.23
CA ASP A 447 -34.68 2.21 1.52
C ASP A 447 -34.33 2.38 0.04
N VAL A 448 -35.16 1.85 -0.86
CA VAL A 448 -34.97 1.99 -2.31
C VAL A 448 -36.02 2.95 -2.84
N ARG A 449 -35.60 4.05 -3.45
CA ARG A 449 -36.48 5.11 -3.96
C ARG A 449 -36.25 5.33 -5.46
N PRO A 450 -37.24 5.84 -6.21
CA PRO A 450 -37.11 6.06 -7.65
C PRO A 450 -36.04 7.13 -7.96
N VAL A 451 -35.39 7.02 -9.11
CA VAL A 451 -34.38 8.00 -9.59
C VAL A 451 -35.04 9.35 -9.90
N ARG A 452 -36.29 9.33 -10.38
CA ARG A 452 -36.99 10.57 -10.68
C ARG A 452 -37.26 11.38 -9.42
N GLY A 453 -36.72 12.59 -9.35
CA GLY A 453 -36.84 13.47 -8.19
C GLY A 453 -35.84 13.14 -7.07
N GLN A 454 -34.79 12.36 -7.34
CA GLN A 454 -33.79 11.94 -6.36
C GLN A 454 -33.10 13.11 -5.66
N ILE A 455 -32.86 14.23 -6.38
CA ILE A 455 -32.17 15.40 -5.82
C ILE A 455 -33.06 16.14 -4.83
N ASP A 456 -34.34 16.40 -5.15
CA ASP A 456 -35.28 17.07 -4.25
C ASP A 456 -35.54 16.25 -2.97
N ASP A 457 -35.66 14.90 -3.13
CA ASP A 457 -35.80 13.97 -2.02
C ASP A 457 -34.54 13.96 -1.15
N LEU A 458 -33.35 13.90 -1.77
CA LEU A 458 -32.07 13.99 -1.08
C LEU A 458 -31.93 15.27 -0.26
N ILE A 459 -32.29 16.43 -0.83
CA ILE A 459 -32.23 17.72 -0.14
C ILE A 459 -33.13 17.70 1.10
N SER A 460 -34.34 17.13 1.00
CA SER A 460 -35.26 16.99 2.11
C SER A 460 -34.67 16.16 3.24
N GLU A 461 -34.09 14.99 2.90
CA GLU A 461 -33.44 14.08 3.87
C GLU A 461 -32.20 14.74 4.50
N VAL A 462 -31.38 15.44 3.72
CA VAL A 462 -30.23 16.19 4.23
C VAL A 462 -30.66 17.24 5.25
N LYS A 463 -31.67 18.08 4.91
CA LYS A 463 -32.20 19.11 5.82
C LYS A 463 -32.71 18.52 7.15
N GLU A 464 -33.34 17.34 7.10
CA GLU A 464 -33.77 16.62 8.32
C GLU A 464 -32.58 16.17 9.19
N ARG A 465 -31.51 15.61 8.57
CA ARG A 465 -30.31 15.15 9.30
C ARG A 465 -29.51 16.31 9.88
N VAL A 466 -29.33 17.37 9.12
CA VAL A 466 -28.65 18.59 9.56
C VAL A 466 -29.36 19.22 10.79
N ALA A 467 -30.71 19.25 10.79
CA ALA A 467 -31.47 19.69 11.95
C ALA A 467 -31.18 18.86 13.22
N LYS A 468 -30.84 17.58 13.06
CA LYS A 468 -30.44 16.67 14.16
C LYS A 468 -28.94 16.72 14.48
N LYS A 469 -28.15 17.56 13.78
CA LYS A 469 -26.69 17.65 13.85
C LYS A 469 -25.98 16.35 13.44
N GLU A 470 -26.60 15.58 12.57
CA GLU A 470 -26.05 14.37 11.96
C GLU A 470 -25.39 14.72 10.63
N ARG A 471 -24.54 13.80 10.09
CA ARG A 471 -23.82 13.97 8.84
C ARG A 471 -24.32 13.03 7.76
N VAL A 472 -24.15 13.45 6.51
CA VAL A 472 -24.63 12.72 5.34
C VAL A 472 -23.46 12.48 4.37
N LEU A 473 -23.38 11.25 3.86
CA LEU A 473 -22.52 10.89 2.72
C LEU A 473 -23.37 10.67 1.48
N VAL A 474 -22.95 11.22 0.35
CA VAL A 474 -23.63 11.05 -0.94
C VAL A 474 -22.65 10.48 -1.96
N THR A 475 -23.00 9.37 -2.61
CA THR A 475 -22.13 8.78 -3.65
C THR A 475 -22.71 9.00 -5.04
N THR A 476 -21.88 9.51 -5.95
CA THR A 476 -22.18 9.75 -7.36
C THR A 476 -21.41 8.79 -8.26
N LEU A 477 -21.59 8.87 -9.57
CA LEU A 477 -20.89 8.03 -10.56
C LEU A 477 -19.72 8.73 -11.25
N THR A 478 -19.72 10.06 -11.33
CA THR A 478 -18.70 10.85 -12.03
C THR A 478 -18.24 12.03 -11.21
N LYS A 479 -17.00 12.52 -11.46
CA LYS A 479 -16.41 13.73 -10.85
C LYS A 479 -17.35 14.94 -11.06
N ARG A 480 -17.73 15.17 -12.30
CA ARG A 480 -18.64 16.26 -12.67
C ARG A 480 -19.97 16.22 -11.93
N MET A 481 -20.58 15.01 -11.79
CA MET A 481 -21.82 14.88 -11.04
C MET A 481 -21.62 15.21 -9.55
N ALA A 482 -20.44 14.89 -8.98
CA ALA A 482 -20.12 15.26 -7.60
C ALA A 482 -19.98 16.78 -7.43
N GLU A 483 -19.30 17.43 -8.36
CA GLU A 483 -19.10 18.87 -8.40
C GLU A 483 -20.42 19.60 -8.61
N ASP A 484 -21.19 19.27 -9.68
CA ASP A 484 -22.48 19.87 -9.99
C ASP A 484 -23.47 19.71 -8.82
N LEU A 485 -23.49 18.55 -8.14
CA LEU A 485 -24.35 18.33 -6.97
C LEU A 485 -23.90 19.17 -5.78
N THR A 486 -22.61 19.33 -5.57
CA THR A 486 -22.05 20.15 -4.50
C THR A 486 -22.46 21.59 -4.68
N ASP A 487 -22.31 22.16 -5.88
CA ASP A 487 -22.71 23.53 -6.20
C ASP A 487 -24.20 23.72 -5.97
N HIS A 488 -25.03 22.79 -6.41
CA HIS A 488 -26.49 22.85 -6.19
C HIS A 488 -26.87 22.80 -4.70
N LEU A 489 -26.21 21.97 -3.88
CA LEU A 489 -26.45 21.91 -2.44
C LEU A 489 -25.96 23.17 -1.71
N LEU A 490 -24.88 23.80 -2.18
CA LEU A 490 -24.43 25.12 -1.68
C LEU A 490 -25.44 26.20 -1.96
N ASP A 491 -26.02 26.22 -3.16
CA ASP A 491 -27.10 27.18 -3.55
C ASP A 491 -28.35 27.00 -2.66
N GLU A 492 -28.64 25.78 -2.22
CA GLU A 492 -29.71 25.48 -1.25
C GLU A 492 -29.34 25.81 0.22
N GLY A 493 -28.15 26.38 0.46
CA GLY A 493 -27.67 26.80 1.78
C GLY A 493 -27.18 25.65 2.69
N ILE A 494 -26.86 24.51 2.11
CA ILE A 494 -26.32 23.36 2.82
C ILE A 494 -24.78 23.47 2.84
N LYS A 495 -24.14 23.18 3.99
CA LYS A 495 -22.69 23.14 4.12
C LYS A 495 -22.19 21.81 3.58
N VAL A 496 -21.68 21.82 2.37
CA VAL A 496 -21.24 20.64 1.65
C VAL A 496 -19.82 20.80 1.13
N ASN A 497 -19.10 19.70 1.00
CA ASN A 497 -17.86 19.60 0.24
C ASN A 497 -17.88 18.33 -0.60
N TYR A 498 -17.01 18.23 -1.60
CA TYR A 498 -16.86 17.02 -2.40
C TYR A 498 -15.44 16.47 -2.27
N MET A 499 -15.29 15.17 -2.61
CA MET A 499 -14.02 14.48 -2.60
C MET A 499 -13.99 13.45 -3.75
N HIS A 500 -12.93 13.48 -4.55
CA HIS A 500 -12.67 12.50 -5.63
C HIS A 500 -11.18 12.10 -5.69
N SER A 501 -10.77 11.34 -6.72
CA SER A 501 -9.39 10.84 -6.87
C SER A 501 -8.35 11.96 -6.78
N ASP A 502 -8.60 13.08 -7.42
CA ASP A 502 -7.66 14.21 -7.57
C ASP A 502 -7.57 15.11 -6.32
N THR A 503 -8.33 14.80 -5.26
CA THR A 503 -8.24 15.54 -3.97
C THR A 503 -6.97 15.09 -3.24
N ALA A 504 -6.03 16.01 -2.98
CA ALA A 504 -4.77 15.72 -2.31
C ALA A 504 -4.97 15.08 -0.91
N THR A 505 -4.04 14.24 -0.48
CA THR A 505 -4.17 13.45 0.77
C THR A 505 -4.36 14.32 2.01
N LEU A 506 -3.67 15.46 2.08
CA LEU A 506 -3.83 16.41 3.18
C LEU A 506 -5.23 17.05 3.19
N ASP A 507 -5.74 17.42 2.02
CA ASP A 507 -7.07 17.99 1.85
C ASP A 507 -8.16 16.98 2.24
N ARG A 508 -7.97 15.70 1.89
CA ARG A 508 -8.88 14.61 2.33
C ARG A 508 -8.98 14.52 3.84
N VAL A 509 -7.83 14.57 4.54
CA VAL A 509 -7.79 14.54 6.01
C VAL A 509 -8.52 15.74 6.59
N GLU A 510 -8.33 16.92 5.99
CA GLU A 510 -8.98 18.16 6.43
C GLU A 510 -10.49 18.12 6.19
N ILE A 511 -10.95 17.71 5.01
CA ILE A 511 -12.37 17.55 4.68
C ILE A 511 -13.07 16.59 5.64
N ILE A 512 -12.44 15.44 5.95
CA ILE A 512 -12.99 14.46 6.91
C ILE A 512 -13.05 15.05 8.31
N ARG A 513 -12.02 15.77 8.74
CA ARG A 513 -11.99 16.46 10.03
C ARG A 513 -13.11 17.52 10.10
N ASP A 514 -13.31 18.27 9.05
CA ASP A 514 -14.34 19.31 8.98
C ASP A 514 -15.76 18.71 8.99
N LEU A 515 -15.96 17.56 8.34
CA LEU A 515 -17.22 16.81 8.42
C LEU A 515 -17.49 16.35 9.87
N ARG A 516 -16.48 15.78 10.56
CA ARG A 516 -16.60 15.33 11.93
C ARG A 516 -16.81 16.47 12.93
N GLN A 517 -16.15 17.62 12.71
CA GLN A 517 -16.33 18.83 13.52
C GLN A 517 -17.64 19.57 13.24
N GLY A 518 -18.33 19.25 12.14
CA GLY A 518 -19.58 19.91 11.74
C GLY A 518 -19.39 21.27 11.08
N LYS A 519 -18.21 21.53 10.54
CA LYS A 519 -18.00 22.68 9.65
C LYS A 519 -18.68 22.45 8.30
N ILE A 520 -18.72 21.20 7.84
CA ILE A 520 -19.57 20.73 6.74
C ILE A 520 -20.55 19.68 7.25
N ASP A 521 -21.70 19.56 6.62
CA ASP A 521 -22.79 18.67 7.01
C ASP A 521 -22.94 17.50 6.03
N VAL A 522 -22.53 17.71 4.77
CA VAL A 522 -22.63 16.73 3.67
C VAL A 522 -21.28 16.59 2.99
N LEU A 523 -20.91 15.34 2.70
CA LEU A 523 -19.75 15.03 1.86
C LEU A 523 -20.24 14.26 0.63
N VAL A 524 -19.95 14.79 -0.56
CA VAL A 524 -20.30 14.20 -1.85
C VAL A 524 -19.03 13.60 -2.47
N GLY A 525 -19.13 12.46 -3.13
CA GLY A 525 -18.00 11.93 -3.88
C GLY A 525 -18.31 10.65 -4.67
N ILE A 526 -17.36 10.25 -5.51
CA ILE A 526 -17.51 9.10 -6.39
C ILE A 526 -17.23 7.82 -5.62
N ASN A 527 -16.06 7.74 -5.02
CA ASN A 527 -15.55 6.60 -4.29
C ASN A 527 -15.15 7.02 -2.87
N LEU A 528 -16.09 7.68 -2.16
CA LEU A 528 -15.91 8.17 -0.78
C LEU A 528 -15.48 7.09 0.21
N LEU A 529 -15.31 5.88 -0.27
CA LEU A 529 -15.42 4.69 0.55
C LEU A 529 -14.23 3.78 0.37
N ARG A 530 -13.15 4.33 -0.19
CA ARG A 530 -11.88 3.67 -0.04
C ARG A 530 -11.66 3.47 1.47
N GLU A 531 -11.08 2.40 1.83
CA GLU A 531 -10.89 1.82 3.15
C GLU A 531 -10.40 2.90 4.15
N GLY A 532 -10.84 2.82 5.39
CA GLY A 532 -10.30 3.65 6.49
C GLY A 532 -11.18 4.78 7.01
N LEU A 533 -12.30 5.15 6.39
CA LEU A 533 -13.17 6.20 6.93
C LEU A 533 -13.97 5.71 8.13
N ASP A 534 -13.64 6.22 9.31
CA ASP A 534 -14.38 6.00 10.56
C ASP A 534 -15.08 7.28 11.00
N ILE A 535 -16.34 7.48 10.54
CA ILE A 535 -17.12 8.67 10.79
C ILE A 535 -18.44 8.28 11.50
N PRO A 536 -18.43 8.15 12.84
CA PRO A 536 -19.63 7.74 13.60
C PRO A 536 -20.75 8.78 13.57
N GLU A 537 -20.47 10.00 13.16
CA GLU A 537 -21.44 11.10 13.02
C GLU A 537 -22.37 10.93 11.80
N VAL A 538 -22.01 10.05 10.84
CA VAL A 538 -22.80 9.79 9.63
C VAL A 538 -24.02 8.92 9.97
N SER A 539 -25.20 9.47 9.78
CA SER A 539 -26.49 8.75 9.97
C SER A 539 -27.17 8.38 8.64
N LEU A 540 -26.81 9.06 7.54
CA LEU A 540 -27.38 8.78 6.22
C LEU A 540 -26.27 8.57 5.18
N VAL A 541 -26.42 7.49 4.41
CA VAL A 541 -25.66 7.28 3.17
C VAL A 541 -26.65 7.24 2.02
N ALA A 542 -26.51 8.17 1.08
CA ALA A 542 -27.33 8.24 -0.13
C ALA A 542 -26.52 7.75 -1.34
N ILE A 543 -27.05 6.80 -2.08
CA ILE A 543 -26.44 6.22 -3.26
C ILE A 543 -27.27 6.62 -4.48
N LEU A 544 -26.77 7.57 -5.25
CA LEU A 544 -27.44 8.02 -6.47
C LEU A 544 -27.21 7.02 -7.60
N ASP A 545 -28.22 6.86 -8.47
CA ASP A 545 -28.15 5.96 -9.62
C ASP A 545 -27.64 4.56 -9.25
N ALA A 546 -28.16 3.96 -8.18
CA ALA A 546 -27.70 2.69 -7.64
C ALA A 546 -27.94 1.51 -8.59
N ASP A 547 -28.81 1.65 -9.59
CA ASP A 547 -29.13 0.65 -10.60
C ASP A 547 -28.22 0.70 -11.84
N LYS A 548 -27.24 1.61 -11.89
CA LYS A 548 -26.23 1.65 -12.93
C LYS A 548 -25.10 0.67 -12.55
N GLU A 549 -25.27 -0.59 -12.95
CA GLU A 549 -24.26 -1.61 -12.68
C GLU A 549 -22.91 -1.22 -13.30
N GLY A 550 -21.83 -1.48 -12.52
CA GLY A 550 -20.47 -1.18 -12.88
C GLY A 550 -19.56 -1.34 -11.68
N PHE A 551 -18.29 -0.99 -11.82
CA PHE A 551 -17.28 -1.12 -10.76
C PHE A 551 -17.69 -0.44 -9.45
N LEU A 552 -18.33 0.74 -9.52
CA LEU A 552 -18.78 1.52 -8.36
C LEU A 552 -20.12 1.05 -7.75
N ARG A 553 -20.84 0.16 -8.41
CA ARG A 553 -22.17 -0.32 -8.00
C ARG A 553 -22.25 -1.85 -7.98
N ASN A 554 -21.11 -2.53 -7.89
CA ASN A 554 -21.08 -3.98 -7.67
C ASN A 554 -21.46 -4.35 -6.23
N ARG A 555 -21.70 -5.63 -5.95
CA ARG A 555 -22.12 -6.14 -4.64
C ARG A 555 -21.22 -5.67 -3.49
N ARG A 556 -19.89 -5.70 -3.69
CA ARG A 556 -18.90 -5.33 -2.66
C ARG A 556 -18.91 -3.84 -2.37
N SER A 557 -18.83 -3.02 -3.43
CA SER A 557 -18.89 -1.56 -3.29
C SER A 557 -20.16 -1.10 -2.58
N LEU A 558 -21.31 -1.69 -2.89
CA LEU A 558 -22.58 -1.37 -2.24
C LEU A 558 -22.55 -1.74 -0.75
N ILE A 559 -22.11 -2.95 -0.37
CA ILE A 559 -22.04 -3.39 1.05
C ILE A 559 -21.08 -2.49 1.84
N GLN A 560 -19.93 -2.14 1.29
CA GLN A 560 -18.97 -1.24 1.94
C GLN A 560 -19.55 0.16 2.13
N THR A 561 -20.17 0.70 1.09
CA THR A 561 -20.86 1.99 1.12
C THR A 561 -21.92 2.03 2.22
N MET A 562 -22.78 1.05 2.24
CA MET A 562 -23.82 0.91 3.27
C MET A 562 -23.25 0.77 4.67
N GLY A 563 -22.12 0.07 4.81
CA GLY A 563 -21.42 -0.13 6.06
C GLY A 563 -20.93 1.18 6.73
N ARG A 564 -20.81 2.27 5.99
CA ARG A 564 -20.43 3.59 6.56
C ARG A 564 -21.49 4.15 7.49
N ALA A 565 -22.78 3.84 7.26
CA ALA A 565 -23.86 4.24 8.18
C ALA A 565 -23.99 3.31 9.41
N ALA A 566 -23.29 2.18 9.45
CA ALA A 566 -23.44 1.17 10.49
C ALA A 566 -22.83 1.55 11.87
N ARG A 567 -22.16 2.70 11.98
CA ARG A 567 -21.56 3.21 13.22
C ARG A 567 -22.45 4.18 13.98
N ASN A 568 -23.59 4.51 13.40
CA ASN A 568 -24.61 5.36 13.99
C ASN A 568 -25.84 4.54 14.35
N ALA A 569 -26.38 4.74 15.55
CA ALA A 569 -27.59 4.02 16.00
C ALA A 569 -28.81 4.33 15.12
N SER A 570 -28.85 5.53 14.49
CA SER A 570 -29.88 5.96 13.53
C SER A 570 -29.49 5.71 12.06
N GLY A 571 -28.48 4.85 11.81
CA GLY A 571 -27.94 4.62 10.48
C GLY A 571 -28.97 4.15 9.46
N GLN A 572 -29.04 4.86 8.33
CA GLN A 572 -29.93 4.57 7.21
C GLN A 572 -29.18 4.69 5.88
N VAL A 573 -29.60 3.91 4.91
CA VAL A 573 -29.13 3.98 3.52
C VAL A 573 -30.33 4.23 2.60
N ILE A 574 -30.20 5.16 1.69
CA ILE A 574 -31.16 5.38 0.60
C ILE A 574 -30.46 5.07 -0.71
N MET A 575 -31.02 4.12 -1.46
CA MET A 575 -30.59 3.80 -2.82
C MET A 575 -31.61 4.38 -3.82
N TYR A 576 -31.18 5.29 -4.66
CA TYR A 576 -32.02 5.78 -5.74
C TYR A 576 -31.84 4.89 -6.96
N ALA A 577 -32.93 4.17 -7.31
CA ALA A 577 -32.92 3.18 -8.38
C ALA A 577 -34.34 2.97 -8.93
N ASP A 578 -34.47 2.86 -10.25
CA ASP A 578 -35.76 2.52 -10.89
C ASP A 578 -35.98 0.99 -10.97
N LYS A 579 -34.92 0.21 -10.86
CA LYS A 579 -34.95 -1.26 -10.81
C LYS A 579 -33.91 -1.80 -9.86
N ILE A 580 -34.21 -2.89 -9.19
CA ILE A 580 -33.26 -3.61 -8.32
C ILE A 580 -32.43 -4.53 -9.21
N THR A 581 -31.13 -4.27 -9.29
CA THR A 581 -30.15 -5.10 -9.99
C THR A 581 -29.75 -6.31 -9.15
N ASP A 582 -29.03 -7.28 -9.73
CA ASP A 582 -28.56 -8.44 -9.00
C ASP A 582 -27.56 -8.07 -7.91
N SER A 583 -26.64 -7.14 -8.22
CA SER A 583 -25.69 -6.57 -7.24
C SER A 583 -26.40 -5.91 -6.06
N MET A 584 -27.43 -5.11 -6.33
CA MET A 584 -28.26 -4.49 -5.28
C MET A 584 -28.99 -5.53 -4.44
N ARG A 585 -29.59 -6.54 -5.09
CA ARG A 585 -30.34 -7.61 -4.39
C ARG A 585 -29.44 -8.34 -3.40
N ILE A 586 -28.27 -8.81 -3.85
CA ILE A 586 -27.29 -9.50 -3.00
C ILE A 586 -26.87 -8.61 -1.82
N ALA A 587 -26.57 -7.33 -2.08
CA ALA A 587 -26.13 -6.39 -1.04
C ALA A 587 -27.25 -6.11 -0.01
N ILE A 588 -28.49 -5.93 -0.46
CA ILE A 588 -29.66 -5.71 0.40
C ILE A 588 -29.94 -6.95 1.26
N ASP A 589 -29.97 -8.14 0.64
CA ASP A 589 -30.27 -9.39 1.33
C ASP A 589 -29.21 -9.70 2.39
N GLU A 590 -27.92 -9.51 2.09
CA GLU A 590 -26.83 -9.74 3.04
C GLU A 590 -26.90 -8.74 4.21
N THR A 591 -27.11 -7.46 3.94
CA THR A 591 -27.24 -6.44 4.99
C THR A 591 -28.44 -6.73 5.89
N LYS A 592 -29.55 -7.20 5.32
CA LYS A 592 -30.74 -7.61 6.07
C LYS A 592 -30.46 -8.84 6.92
N ARG A 593 -29.80 -9.89 6.38
CA ARG A 593 -29.39 -11.09 7.12
C ARG A 593 -28.55 -10.71 8.35
N ARG A 594 -27.52 -9.88 8.14
CA ARG A 594 -26.63 -9.40 9.21
C ARG A 594 -27.43 -8.66 10.28
N ARG A 595 -28.30 -7.75 9.87
CA ARG A 595 -29.14 -6.98 10.79
C ARG A 595 -30.08 -7.87 11.63
N GLU A 596 -30.72 -8.87 11.04
CA GLU A 596 -31.59 -9.83 11.75
C GLU A 596 -30.81 -10.60 12.83
N ILE A 597 -29.58 -11.05 12.53
CA ILE A 597 -28.71 -11.73 13.50
C ILE A 597 -28.36 -10.77 14.66
N GLN A 598 -28.00 -9.54 14.35
CA GLN A 598 -27.62 -8.51 15.34
C GLN A 598 -28.82 -8.13 16.24
N GLU A 599 -30.02 -7.98 15.67
CA GLU A 599 -31.26 -7.70 16.43
C GLU A 599 -31.62 -8.86 17.36
N ALA A 600 -31.50 -10.11 16.89
CA ALA A 600 -31.75 -11.29 17.69
C ALA A 600 -30.79 -11.37 18.89
N PHE A 601 -29.48 -11.17 18.64
CA PHE A 601 -28.46 -11.17 19.67
C PHE A 601 -28.69 -10.07 20.72
N ASN A 602 -28.96 -8.84 20.27
CA ASN A 602 -29.23 -7.72 21.17
C ASN A 602 -30.43 -7.96 22.05
N LYS A 603 -31.49 -8.55 21.48
CA LYS A 603 -32.70 -8.90 22.21
C LYS A 603 -32.47 -9.99 23.27
N GLU A 604 -31.70 -11.02 22.93
CA GLU A 604 -31.34 -12.11 23.83
C GLU A 604 -30.50 -11.60 25.01
N HIS A 605 -29.53 -10.70 24.76
CA HIS A 605 -28.61 -10.21 25.77
C HIS A 605 -29.04 -8.88 26.40
N GLY A 606 -30.20 -8.31 26.05
CA GLY A 606 -30.69 -7.04 26.58
C GLY A 606 -29.79 -5.82 26.20
N ILE A 607 -29.09 -5.86 25.08
CA ILE A 607 -28.17 -4.81 24.64
C ILE A 607 -28.94 -3.71 23.91
N VAL A 608 -28.70 -2.46 24.31
CA VAL A 608 -29.24 -1.27 23.64
C VAL A 608 -28.13 -0.67 22.79
N PRO A 609 -28.34 -0.52 21.45
CA PRO A 609 -27.37 0.06 20.56
C PRO A 609 -26.96 1.48 20.99
N LYS A 610 -25.65 1.76 21.03
CA LYS A 610 -25.12 3.09 21.35
C LYS A 610 -24.13 3.54 20.29
N THR A 611 -24.33 4.74 19.75
CA THR A 611 -23.37 5.36 18.83
C THR A 611 -22.01 5.51 19.49
N VAL A 612 -20.94 5.10 18.81
CA VAL A 612 -19.58 5.23 19.29
C VAL A 612 -19.18 6.71 19.33
N LYS A 613 -18.66 7.16 20.47
CA LYS A 613 -18.00 8.46 20.56
C LYS A 613 -16.49 8.24 20.51
N LYS A 614 -15.86 8.47 19.38
CA LYS A 614 -14.39 8.52 19.27
C LYS A 614 -13.94 9.99 19.43
N SER A 615 -12.89 10.20 20.24
CA SER A 615 -12.14 11.45 20.19
C SER A 615 -11.65 11.66 18.77
N ILE A 616 -11.62 12.92 18.31
CA ILE A 616 -10.98 13.29 17.05
C ILE A 616 -9.48 13.17 17.33
N THR A 617 -8.96 11.94 17.32
CA THR A 617 -7.53 11.67 17.49
C THR A 617 -6.84 12.14 16.23
N ASP A 618 -5.79 12.89 16.39
CA ASP A 618 -5.05 13.53 15.32
C ASP A 618 -4.25 12.48 14.54
N ILE A 619 -4.93 11.76 13.63
CA ILE A 619 -4.24 10.96 12.60
C ILE A 619 -3.33 11.89 11.78
N ALA A 620 -3.75 13.16 11.61
CA ALA A 620 -2.93 14.22 11.08
C ALA A 620 -1.66 14.46 11.92
N GLY A 621 -1.70 14.29 13.24
CA GLY A 621 -0.51 14.39 14.10
C GLY A 621 0.52 13.31 13.80
N PHE A 622 0.11 12.06 13.61
CA PHE A 622 1.03 10.97 13.29
C PHE A 622 1.59 11.09 11.85
N ILE A 623 0.75 11.54 10.90
CA ILE A 623 1.18 11.81 9.51
C ILE A 623 1.96 13.14 9.47
N ALA A 624 1.58 14.15 10.26
CA ALA A 624 2.26 15.44 10.33
C ALA A 624 3.59 15.37 11.11
N GLU A 625 3.71 14.54 12.14
CA GLU A 625 5.02 14.24 12.76
C GLU A 625 5.99 13.63 11.73
N ALA A 626 5.48 12.80 10.83
CA ALA A 626 6.26 12.28 9.70
C ALA A 626 6.54 13.35 8.62
N SER A 627 5.69 14.38 8.47
CA SER A 627 5.82 15.41 7.42
C SER A 627 6.26 16.80 7.91
N GLU A 628 6.07 17.19 9.16
CA GLU A 628 6.43 18.52 9.67
C GLU A 628 7.94 18.88 9.63
N ASN A 629 8.81 17.88 9.56
CA ASN A 629 10.24 18.12 9.43
C ASN A 629 10.65 18.66 8.06
N VAL A 630 9.85 18.47 7.03
CA VAL A 630 10.11 18.96 5.66
C VAL A 630 9.84 20.47 5.56
N ASP A 631 8.77 20.97 6.16
CA ASP A 631 8.39 22.39 6.08
C ASP A 631 9.31 23.33 6.87
N LYS A 632 9.88 22.89 7.97
CA LYS A 632 10.82 23.72 8.77
C LYS A 632 12.15 23.93 8.07
N ARG A 633 12.62 22.99 7.24
CA ARG A 633 13.86 23.14 6.43
C ARG A 633 13.63 24.02 5.19
N LYS A 634 12.49 23.90 4.50
CA LYS A 634 12.13 24.74 3.33
C LYS A 634 12.01 26.24 3.70
N ARG A 635 11.52 26.57 4.88
CA ARG A 635 11.45 27.96 5.39
C ARG A 635 12.84 28.60 5.64
N LYS A 636 13.87 27.80 5.80
CA LYS A 636 15.24 28.29 6.06
C LYS A 636 16.02 28.63 4.77
N ASN A 637 15.60 28.09 3.62
CA ASN A 637 16.30 28.26 2.33
C ASN A 637 15.62 29.22 1.32
N GLY A 638 14.51 29.87 1.67
CA GLY A 638 13.99 31.05 0.95
C GLY A 638 13.43 30.83 -0.45
N GLU A 639 13.10 29.59 -0.83
CA GLU A 639 12.44 29.31 -2.12
C GLU A 639 10.95 29.00 -1.91
N PHE A 640 10.13 29.90 -2.47
CA PHE A 640 8.67 29.72 -2.55
C PHE A 640 8.35 28.89 -3.79
N TYR A 641 7.97 27.65 -3.62
CA TYR A 641 7.16 26.91 -4.59
C TYR A 641 5.78 26.63 -3.99
N THR A 642 4.74 26.93 -4.76
CA THR A 642 3.35 26.67 -4.39
C THR A 642 3.09 25.17 -4.50
N ALA A 643 2.70 24.57 -3.37
CA ALA A 643 2.30 23.17 -3.30
C ALA A 643 0.96 22.98 -4.03
N SER A 644 0.98 22.53 -5.27
CA SER A 644 -0.23 22.12 -6.00
C SER A 644 -0.07 20.92 -6.94
N ASP A 645 1.14 20.31 -7.05
CA ASP A 645 1.35 19.31 -8.11
C ASP A 645 2.00 17.98 -7.68
N ASP A 646 2.20 17.66 -6.37
CA ASP A 646 3.17 16.62 -5.99
C ASP A 646 2.62 15.33 -5.34
N GLU A 647 1.30 15.12 -5.21
CA GLU A 647 0.75 13.91 -4.55
C GLU A 647 0.10 12.87 -5.50
N ASP A 648 -0.03 13.18 -6.78
CA ASP A 648 -0.78 12.35 -7.75
C ASP A 648 -0.06 11.04 -8.14
N SER A 649 1.25 10.91 -7.94
CA SER A 649 2.06 9.84 -8.56
C SER A 649 1.89 8.43 -7.98
N LEU A 650 1.40 8.26 -6.75
CA LEU A 650 1.16 6.92 -6.16
C LEU A 650 -0.28 6.46 -6.34
N GLU A 651 -1.22 7.40 -6.46
CA GLU A 651 -2.60 7.08 -6.81
C GLU A 651 -2.74 6.82 -8.32
N GLU A 652 -1.96 7.47 -9.18
CA GLU A 652 -1.84 7.15 -10.61
C GLU A 652 -1.38 5.71 -10.86
N GLN A 653 -0.59 5.10 -9.98
CA GLN A 653 -0.28 3.66 -10.08
C GLN A 653 -1.50 2.76 -9.78
N GLN A 654 -2.50 3.25 -9.06
CA GLN A 654 -3.77 2.52 -8.87
C GLN A 654 -4.80 2.85 -9.98
N GLU A 655 -4.76 4.04 -10.56
CA GLU A 655 -5.47 4.38 -11.79
C GLU A 655 -4.82 3.73 -13.02
N SER A 656 -3.54 3.36 -12.98
CA SER A 656 -2.85 2.65 -14.08
C SER A 656 -3.41 1.24 -14.39
N ILE A 657 -4.29 0.71 -13.56
CA ILE A 657 -5.13 -0.45 -13.96
C ILE A 657 -6.19 -0.02 -14.99
N LEU A 658 -6.61 1.24 -14.97
CA LEU A 658 -7.46 1.86 -16.00
C LEU A 658 -6.64 2.40 -17.20
N GLU A 659 -5.35 2.68 -16.99
CA GLU A 659 -4.38 3.08 -18.03
C GLU A 659 -3.47 1.93 -18.48
N MET A 660 -3.81 0.68 -18.15
CA MET A 660 -3.10 -0.48 -18.70
C MET A 660 -3.14 -0.42 -20.25
N PRO A 661 -2.02 -0.73 -20.93
CA PRO A 661 -2.01 -0.88 -22.38
C PRO A 661 -3.15 -1.83 -22.79
N ALA A 662 -3.92 -1.42 -23.78
CA ALA A 662 -5.16 -2.07 -24.20
C ALA A 662 -5.04 -3.59 -24.43
N GLU A 663 -3.85 -4.08 -24.72
CA GLU A 663 -3.53 -5.50 -24.94
C GLU A 663 -3.50 -6.31 -23.62
N LEU A 664 -3.06 -5.72 -22.50
CA LEU A 664 -3.02 -6.36 -21.18
C LEU A 664 -4.39 -6.31 -20.48
N LEU A 665 -5.11 -5.22 -20.64
CA LEU A 665 -6.50 -5.09 -20.19
C LEU A 665 -7.40 -6.15 -20.86
N ALA A 666 -7.16 -6.43 -22.13
CA ALA A 666 -7.94 -7.39 -22.89
C ALA A 666 -7.62 -8.86 -22.52
N GLU A 667 -6.43 -9.17 -22.03
CA GLU A 667 -6.05 -10.51 -21.53
C GLU A 667 -6.68 -10.80 -20.16
N GLU A 668 -6.75 -9.80 -19.26
CA GLU A 668 -7.47 -9.93 -17.98
C GLU A 668 -8.99 -10.07 -18.17
N LEU A 669 -9.54 -9.41 -19.17
CA LEU A 669 -10.96 -9.45 -19.49
C LEU A 669 -11.43 -10.80 -20.07
N GLN A 670 -10.51 -11.67 -20.53
CA GLN A 670 -10.86 -13.03 -20.97
C GLN A 670 -11.39 -13.92 -19.82
N ASN A 671 -11.10 -13.57 -18.57
CA ASN A 671 -11.55 -14.29 -17.40
C ASN A 671 -12.87 -13.76 -16.79
N LEU A 672 -13.43 -12.67 -17.36
CA LEU A 672 -14.68 -12.09 -16.91
C LEU A 672 -15.87 -12.62 -17.76
N PRO A 673 -17.07 -12.70 -17.19
CA PRO A 673 -18.27 -13.02 -17.97
C PRO A 673 -18.46 -12.03 -19.12
N ARG A 674 -18.75 -12.53 -20.31
CA ARG A 674 -18.90 -11.71 -21.54
C ARG A 674 -19.89 -10.55 -21.38
N SER A 675 -20.92 -10.69 -20.56
CA SER A 675 -21.89 -9.64 -20.26
C SER A 675 -21.29 -8.47 -19.44
N GLU A 676 -20.30 -8.72 -18.61
CA GLU A 676 -19.60 -7.68 -17.84
C GLU A 676 -18.64 -6.90 -18.71
N VAL A 677 -17.97 -7.58 -19.63
CA VAL A 677 -17.06 -6.94 -20.59
C VAL A 677 -17.83 -6.09 -21.60
N GLU A 678 -19.00 -6.54 -22.06
CA GLU A 678 -19.86 -5.75 -22.95
C GLU A 678 -20.46 -4.52 -22.25
N ALA A 679 -20.77 -4.60 -20.96
CA ALA A 679 -21.23 -3.46 -20.17
C ALA A 679 -20.11 -2.41 -19.96
N MET A 680 -18.86 -2.86 -19.72
CA MET A 680 -17.69 -2.00 -19.60
C MET A 680 -17.39 -1.30 -20.94
N LEU A 681 -17.38 -2.00 -22.05
CA LEU A 681 -17.18 -1.42 -23.38
C LEU A 681 -18.25 -0.36 -23.72
N SER A 682 -19.49 -0.59 -23.31
CA SER A 682 -20.57 0.39 -23.50
C SER A 682 -20.37 1.67 -22.66
N GLY A 683 -19.78 1.54 -21.45
CA GLY A 683 -19.38 2.67 -20.61
C GLY A 683 -18.26 3.49 -21.28
N MET A 684 -17.20 2.82 -21.72
CA MET A 684 -16.08 3.47 -22.41
C MET A 684 -16.51 4.14 -23.74
N GLU A 685 -17.45 3.57 -24.48
CA GLU A 685 -18.01 4.20 -25.70
C GLU A 685 -18.82 5.46 -25.39
N ALA A 686 -19.52 5.49 -24.26
CA ALA A 686 -20.26 6.68 -23.83
C ALA A 686 -19.28 7.79 -23.40
N GLU A 687 -18.24 7.45 -22.63
CA GLU A 687 -17.20 8.36 -22.19
C GLU A 687 -16.37 8.92 -23.36
N MET A 688 -15.99 8.09 -24.31
CA MET A 688 -15.34 8.52 -25.56
C MET A 688 -16.20 9.52 -26.36
N ALA A 689 -17.51 9.29 -26.41
CA ALA A 689 -18.44 10.20 -27.08
C ALA A 689 -18.58 11.55 -26.36
N GLU A 690 -18.52 11.55 -25.03
CA GLU A 690 -18.55 12.74 -24.19
C GLU A 690 -17.26 13.54 -24.28
N ALA A 691 -16.08 12.88 -24.19
CA ALA A 691 -14.77 13.49 -24.41
C ALA A 691 -14.68 14.13 -25.80
N SER A 692 -15.17 13.46 -26.83
CA SER A 692 -15.25 14.00 -28.20
C SER A 692 -16.21 15.22 -28.30
N ALA A 693 -17.30 15.25 -27.54
CA ALA A 693 -18.24 16.35 -27.54
C ALA A 693 -17.70 17.59 -26.77
N SER A 694 -16.88 17.38 -25.76
CA SER A 694 -16.20 18.41 -24.98
C SER A 694 -14.91 18.94 -25.63
N MET A 695 -14.55 18.44 -26.83
CA MET A 695 -13.32 18.75 -27.60
C MET A 695 -12.02 18.22 -26.95
N ASP A 696 -12.11 17.32 -26.00
CA ASP A 696 -10.97 16.57 -25.47
C ASP A 696 -10.64 15.40 -26.40
N TYR A 697 -9.92 15.74 -27.48
CA TYR A 697 -9.61 14.77 -28.53
C TYR A 697 -8.51 13.78 -28.15
N GLU A 698 -7.70 14.12 -27.16
CA GLU A 698 -6.60 13.28 -26.67
C GLU A 698 -7.17 12.11 -25.85
N HIS A 699 -7.98 12.40 -24.87
CA HIS A 699 -8.70 11.41 -24.06
C HIS A 699 -9.69 10.56 -24.92
N ALA A 700 -10.40 11.18 -25.87
CA ALA A 700 -11.25 10.45 -26.80
C ALA A 700 -10.49 9.49 -27.72
N ALA A 701 -9.23 9.81 -28.06
CA ALA A 701 -8.38 8.93 -28.86
C ALA A 701 -7.85 7.75 -28.04
N GLU A 702 -7.49 7.94 -26.79
CA GLU A 702 -7.05 6.89 -25.87
C GLU A 702 -8.16 5.87 -25.59
N LEU A 703 -9.35 6.33 -25.22
CA LEU A 703 -10.52 5.48 -25.04
C LEU A 703 -10.89 4.69 -26.31
N ARG A 704 -10.77 5.33 -27.48
CA ARG A 704 -11.00 4.64 -28.76
C ARG A 704 -10.02 3.49 -28.96
N ASP A 705 -8.75 3.71 -28.69
CA ASP A 705 -7.69 2.73 -28.95
C ASP A 705 -7.81 1.55 -27.97
N GLN A 706 -8.21 1.79 -26.73
CA GLN A 706 -8.55 0.77 -25.73
C GLN A 706 -9.78 -0.05 -26.16
N ILE A 707 -10.88 0.58 -26.58
CA ILE A 707 -12.09 -0.09 -27.07
C ILE A 707 -11.76 -0.97 -28.28
N VAL A 708 -10.92 -0.46 -29.20
CA VAL A 708 -10.51 -1.21 -30.40
C VAL A 708 -9.71 -2.46 -30.04
N ALA A 709 -8.79 -2.37 -29.09
CA ALA A 709 -7.98 -3.50 -28.68
C ALA A 709 -8.82 -4.58 -27.96
N ILE A 710 -9.68 -4.18 -27.03
CA ILE A 710 -10.58 -5.11 -26.33
C ILE A 710 -11.52 -5.82 -27.28
N ARG A 711 -12.16 -5.08 -28.22
CA ARG A 711 -13.08 -5.69 -29.22
C ARG A 711 -12.37 -6.58 -30.21
N SER A 712 -11.15 -6.22 -30.65
CA SER A 712 -10.40 -7.06 -31.62
C SER A 712 -10.02 -8.40 -31.01
N GLN A 713 -9.70 -8.46 -29.74
CA GLN A 713 -9.41 -9.72 -29.03
C GLN A 713 -10.67 -10.55 -28.75
N LEU A 714 -11.75 -9.91 -28.28
CA LEU A 714 -13.00 -10.61 -27.98
C LEU A 714 -13.70 -11.20 -29.21
N GLU A 715 -13.62 -10.52 -30.35
CA GLU A 715 -14.27 -10.91 -31.61
C GLU A 715 -13.35 -11.68 -32.54
N GLY A 716 -12.03 -11.77 -32.26
CA GLY A 716 -11.04 -12.37 -33.17
C GLY A 716 -10.93 -11.63 -34.50
N THR A 717 -11.22 -10.31 -34.50
CA THR A 717 -11.26 -9.46 -35.70
C THR A 717 -10.08 -8.50 -35.73
N THR A 718 -9.71 -7.96 -36.88
CA THR A 718 -8.62 -6.99 -36.98
C THR A 718 -9.03 -5.62 -36.43
N SER A 719 -8.09 -4.87 -35.86
CA SER A 719 -8.31 -3.51 -35.35
C SER A 719 -8.93 -2.58 -36.41
N ASP A 720 -8.57 -2.74 -37.69
CA ASP A 720 -9.13 -1.97 -38.84
C ASP A 720 -10.63 -2.23 -39.06
N ASP A 721 -11.11 -3.44 -38.80
CA ASP A 721 -12.52 -3.77 -38.97
C ASP A 721 -13.37 -3.20 -37.80
N VAL A 722 -12.81 -3.16 -36.58
CA VAL A 722 -13.44 -2.53 -35.42
C VAL A 722 -13.52 -1.01 -35.61
N ILE A 723 -12.45 -0.36 -36.06
CA ILE A 723 -12.43 1.09 -36.35
C ILE A 723 -13.46 1.48 -37.44
N LYS A 724 -13.63 0.64 -38.49
CA LYS A 724 -14.66 0.88 -39.49
C LYS A 724 -16.07 0.82 -38.92
N ARG A 725 -16.34 -0.08 -37.97
CA ARG A 725 -17.67 -0.20 -37.32
C ARG A 725 -17.96 0.99 -36.42
N LEU A 726 -16.98 1.43 -35.63
CA LEU A 726 -17.10 2.64 -34.76
C LEU A 726 -17.37 3.89 -35.62
N LYS A 727 -16.68 4.07 -36.76
CA LYS A 727 -16.91 5.19 -37.69
C LYS A 727 -18.29 5.14 -38.36
N THR A 728 -18.85 3.96 -38.60
CA THR A 728 -20.20 3.81 -39.19
C THR A 728 -21.31 4.00 -38.15
N GLY A 729 -21.07 3.67 -36.87
CA GLY A 729 -21.98 3.94 -35.74
C GLY A 729 -22.13 5.43 -35.46
N ALA A 730 -21.02 6.17 -35.44
CA ALA A 730 -21.02 7.62 -35.25
C ALA A 730 -21.78 8.39 -36.35
N ARG A 731 -21.78 7.92 -37.61
CA ARG A 731 -22.56 8.51 -38.72
C ARG A 731 -24.06 8.33 -38.57
N LYS A 732 -24.54 7.25 -37.93
CA LYS A 732 -25.99 7.05 -37.70
C LYS A 732 -26.54 7.91 -36.56
N GLY A 733 -25.73 8.28 -35.56
CA GLY A 733 -26.11 9.20 -34.48
C GLY A 733 -26.26 10.65 -34.96
N SER A 734 -25.42 11.13 -35.88
CA SER A 734 -25.44 12.52 -36.36
C SER A 734 -26.60 12.86 -37.28
N VAL A 735 -27.17 11.87 -37.99
CA VAL A 735 -28.30 12.07 -38.92
C VAL A 735 -29.64 12.25 -38.20
N HIS A 736 -29.77 11.80 -36.95
CA HIS A 736 -31.01 12.02 -36.17
C HIS A 736 -31.05 13.34 -35.41
N ALA A 737 -29.90 13.96 -35.12
CA ALA A 737 -29.84 15.26 -34.41
C ALA A 737 -30.15 16.45 -35.34
N THR A 738 -29.89 16.33 -36.67
CA THR A 738 -30.09 17.42 -37.64
C THR A 738 -31.53 17.54 -38.15
N ARG A 739 -32.38 16.54 -37.97
CA ARG A 739 -33.79 16.59 -38.42
C ARG A 739 -34.79 17.17 -37.41
N ARG A 740 -34.39 17.48 -36.19
CA ARG A 740 -35.27 18.08 -35.15
C ARG A 740 -35.22 19.61 -35.04
N ARG A 741 -34.35 20.29 -35.83
CA ARG A 741 -34.21 21.77 -35.77
C ARG A 741 -34.94 22.59 -36.86
N TYR A 742 -35.73 21.92 -37.73
CA TYR A 742 -36.43 22.64 -38.80
C TYR A 742 -37.94 22.32 -38.86
N ARG A 743 -38.64 22.38 -37.72
CA ARG A 743 -40.14 22.50 -37.71
C ARG A 743 -40.59 23.26 -36.45
N GLY A 744 -40.57 24.58 -36.57
CA GLY A 744 -41.15 25.44 -35.57
C GLY A 744 -40.95 26.93 -35.90
N LYS A 745 -41.57 27.40 -36.97
CA LYS A 745 -42.03 28.78 -37.18
C LYS A 745 -42.80 28.82 -38.51
N HIS A 746 -44.10 28.65 -38.43
CA HIS A 746 -45.12 29.47 -39.10
C HIS A 746 -46.43 29.23 -38.37
#